data_f434ef3b5f37b8373defca3d2eef5bcc
#
_entry.id   f434ef3b5f37b8373defca3d2eef5bcc
#
_cell.length_a   1.000
_cell.length_b   1.000
_cell.length_c   1.000
_cell.angle_alpha   90.00
_cell.angle_beta   90.00
_cell.angle_gamma   90.00
#
_symmetry.space_group_name_H-M   'P 1'
#
loop_
_entity.id
_entity.type
_entity.pdbx_description
1 polymer ?
#
loop_
_entity_poly.entity_id
_entity_poly.type
_entity_poly.pdbx_seq_one_letter_code
_entity_poly.pdbx_strand_id
1 'polypeptide(L)'
;MFAHLRFCISTITLVLSFNAFAQDFSISGKVVDVNGSPIEFANVILSLEAQEEFFKGTSTDDKGNFIIENLTEATYFVRISFIGHNEFNQKIVLNGNLDLKTIQLKELPESLDEITIVAQKPTITRKPDRLIFNIENTALTEGSTLSVLKTTPGVIVSDGGINIKSAPATVYINNRRVQLTSAELMQLLESAPANSIKSVEVITNPPASYDADSGSVINIIMSKNLVTGYRGNVYTNYTQGVFPRYNIGTSHYFKNNKVNININYNYTNQKINRDEDDTVNFLNVSNEIDQIWRSDVNRNTRSEIHNLNLNFDYYIDDRNTLSFTSTALYTPYFKYQIKNNTGIFDPNQAPVSSFTADNLSRDNKYNIGTDLIFRHDFDNEASLTFNGHYTIYDYERDQDVFQDEQDDANDSEFNTLANQDTQIFTSKLDYSLPIDESSTFDTGVKFSNVNTESGIARLDVVNGQEIPNAENTDTFQYDENVFAAYANYSKSWDKWDLNFGLRVEQTNIKGRSLTLTETNKQDYFNWFPNASLTYKLSEDVSLTGSYKRSITRPFYTDLNPFTFFINENTIVLGNPSLQPTYIDSYRLATNFLEHFTVAAYYSKYDGNIIELPRQNNTTNVIAFTPTNLKDKVDYGFDFEFYYSATSTWDLYFATSFYNISEEADFDENIVELNQWSNYSIFQNSFSFLEDKSLNANLTLTWVGKNVQQLQTVEDRLFSEFSITKSILNKKGILSLSVEDIFNFQDSESSLGYLNQSSSRFIDSDNRFIKLGFRYKFGNTKLNTNERATTAEERDRLKDLQ
;
A
#
# COMPACT_ATOMS: atom_id res chain seq x y z
N MET A 1 -41.40 53.14 22.96
CA MET A 1 -40.41 52.11 23.29
C MET A 1 -41.03 50.79 23.84
N PHE A 2 -42.34 50.69 24.02
CA PHE A 2 -42.99 49.49 24.52
C PHE A 2 -43.77 48.68 23.46
N ALA A 3 -43.93 49.20 22.23
CA ALA A 3 -44.67 48.51 21.18
C ALA A 3 -43.79 47.51 20.40
N HIS A 4 -42.48 47.70 20.30
CA HIS A 4 -41.55 46.76 19.59
C HIS A 4 -41.15 45.55 20.42
N LEU A 5 -41.26 45.62 21.75
CA LEU A 5 -40.94 44.52 22.64
C LEU A 5 -41.99 43.40 22.64
N ARG A 6 -43.27 43.74 22.39
CA ARG A 6 -44.37 42.74 22.27
C ARG A 6 -44.37 41.99 20.95
N PHE A 7 -43.90 42.59 19.87
CA PHE A 7 -43.81 41.93 18.57
C PHE A 7 -42.67 40.89 18.55
N CYS A 8 -41.51 41.19 19.16
CA CYS A 8 -40.41 40.23 19.26
C CYS A 8 -40.70 39.00 20.16
N ILE A 9 -41.52 39.19 21.23
CA ILE A 9 -41.87 38.07 22.12
C ILE A 9 -42.92 37.17 21.45
N SER A 10 -43.85 37.71 20.64
CA SER A 10 -44.82 36.89 19.92
C SER A 10 -44.18 36.12 18.72
N THR A 11 -43.09 36.63 18.14
CA THR A 11 -42.38 35.91 17.06
C THR A 11 -41.46 34.79 17.61
N ILE A 12 -40.91 34.95 18.81
CA ILE A 12 -40.13 33.94 19.49
C ILE A 12 -41.03 32.79 20.01
N THR A 13 -42.27 33.07 20.40
CA THR A 13 -43.18 32.02 20.86
C THR A 13 -43.80 31.22 19.68
N LEU A 14 -43.79 31.75 18.45
CA LEU A 14 -44.27 31.03 17.26
C LEU A 14 -43.19 30.12 16.61
N VAL A 15 -41.89 30.38 16.87
CA VAL A 15 -40.78 29.57 16.36
C VAL A 15 -40.49 28.34 17.26
N LEU A 16 -41.00 28.29 18.48
CA LEU A 16 -40.82 27.21 19.44
C LEU A 16 -41.93 26.12 19.44
N SER A 17 -42.85 26.11 18.46
CA SER A 17 -43.96 25.17 18.44
C SER A 17 -44.00 24.20 17.25
N PHE A 18 -42.91 24.05 16.49
CA PHE A 18 -42.77 22.95 15.55
C PHE A 18 -41.70 21.98 16.03
N ASN A 19 -41.95 21.29 17.17
CA ASN A 19 -41.41 19.97 17.38
C ASN A 19 -42.30 19.02 16.56
N ALA A 20 -41.95 18.78 15.30
CA ALA A 20 -42.44 17.62 14.60
C ALA A 20 -41.83 16.41 15.32
N PHE A 21 -42.64 15.75 16.17
CA PHE A 21 -42.31 14.41 16.61
C PHE A 21 -42.32 13.54 15.36
N ALA A 22 -41.15 13.22 14.82
CA ALA A 22 -41.02 12.08 13.95
C ALA A 22 -41.50 10.89 14.80
N GLN A 23 -42.64 10.29 14.46
CA GLN A 23 -43.05 9.05 15.10
C GLN A 23 -42.12 7.96 14.55
N ASP A 24 -41.17 7.55 15.38
CA ASP A 24 -40.32 6.39 15.08
C ASP A 24 -41.16 5.12 15.27
N PHE A 25 -41.31 4.36 14.21
CA PHE A 25 -42.02 3.09 14.21
C PHE A 25 -41.03 1.93 14.32
N SER A 26 -41.56 0.76 14.69
CA SER A 26 -40.78 -0.46 14.73
C SER A 26 -41.46 -1.61 13.97
N ILE A 27 -40.67 -2.51 13.45
CA ILE A 27 -41.10 -3.80 12.89
C ILE A 27 -40.48 -4.89 13.74
N SER A 28 -41.35 -5.79 14.26
CA SER A 28 -40.92 -6.92 15.05
C SER A 28 -41.56 -8.22 14.54
N GLY A 29 -41.03 -9.35 14.96
CA GLY A 29 -41.53 -10.66 14.61
C GLY A 29 -40.72 -11.79 15.22
N LYS A 30 -41.13 -13.03 14.94
CA LYS A 30 -40.42 -14.23 15.36
C LYS A 30 -40.21 -15.16 14.16
N VAL A 31 -39.03 -15.67 13.99
CA VAL A 31 -38.68 -16.60 12.91
C VAL A 31 -38.53 -18.01 13.47
N VAL A 32 -39.21 -18.97 12.87
CA VAL A 32 -39.19 -20.38 13.26
C VAL A 32 -39.01 -21.30 12.04
N ASP A 33 -38.55 -22.52 12.25
CA ASP A 33 -38.52 -23.59 11.25
C ASP A 33 -39.94 -24.22 11.06
N VAL A 34 -40.02 -25.24 10.19
CA VAL A 34 -41.25 -25.97 9.91
C VAL A 34 -41.80 -26.74 11.13
N ASN A 35 -40.98 -27.02 12.13
CA ASN A 35 -41.32 -27.73 13.36
C ASN A 35 -41.70 -26.75 14.49
N GLY A 36 -41.64 -25.44 14.25
CA GLY A 36 -41.86 -24.37 15.23
C GLY A 36 -40.70 -24.07 16.16
N SER A 37 -39.48 -24.62 15.86
CA SER A 37 -38.29 -24.31 16.62
C SER A 37 -37.78 -22.92 16.22
N PRO A 38 -37.31 -22.08 17.17
CA PRO A 38 -36.76 -20.75 16.83
C PRO A 38 -35.51 -20.87 15.99
N ILE A 39 -35.43 -20.03 14.95
CA ILE A 39 -34.21 -19.89 14.13
C ILE A 39 -33.42 -18.71 14.67
N GLU A 40 -32.29 -18.99 15.30
CA GLU A 40 -31.34 -18.02 15.79
C GLU A 40 -30.47 -17.51 14.64
N PHE A 41 -30.15 -16.21 14.64
CA PHE A 41 -29.32 -15.56 13.61
C PHE A 41 -29.87 -15.58 12.18
N ALA A 42 -31.21 -15.71 12.01
CA ALA A 42 -31.81 -15.44 10.71
C ALA A 42 -31.66 -13.94 10.37
N ASN A 43 -31.27 -13.64 9.16
CA ASN A 43 -31.08 -12.27 8.70
C ASN A 43 -32.44 -11.65 8.35
N VAL A 44 -32.74 -10.47 8.89
CA VAL A 44 -33.93 -9.68 8.58
C VAL A 44 -33.50 -8.35 7.98
N ILE A 45 -33.83 -8.11 6.72
CA ILE A 45 -33.38 -6.94 5.95
C ILE A 45 -34.64 -6.17 5.51
N LEU A 46 -34.55 -4.83 5.62
CA LEU A 46 -35.55 -3.90 5.07
C LEU A 46 -34.89 -3.13 3.90
N SER A 47 -35.63 -3.01 2.80
CA SER A 47 -35.31 -2.11 1.69
C SER A 47 -36.48 -1.18 1.39
N LEU A 48 -36.18 0.04 0.88
CA LEU A 48 -37.14 1.02 0.42
C LEU A 48 -37.36 0.80 -1.09
N GLU A 49 -38.61 0.62 -1.47
CA GLU A 49 -39.08 0.37 -2.85
C GLU A 49 -38.41 -0.78 -3.61
N ALA A 50 -38.87 -1.12 -4.82
CA ALA A 50 -38.50 -2.28 -5.60
C ALA A 50 -37.04 -2.25 -6.19
N GLN A 51 -36.22 -1.29 -5.83
CA GLN A 51 -34.80 -1.26 -6.12
C GLN A 51 -34.07 -1.74 -4.88
N GLU A 52 -33.56 -2.92 -4.83
CA GLU A 52 -32.87 -3.66 -3.77
C GLU A 52 -31.85 -2.86 -2.90
N GLU A 53 -32.04 -1.55 -2.76
CA GLU A 53 -31.22 -0.73 -1.87
C GLU A 53 -31.55 -1.04 -0.41
N PHE A 54 -30.53 -1.54 0.28
CA PHE A 54 -30.59 -1.82 1.71
C PHE A 54 -30.90 -0.52 2.49
N PHE A 55 -31.88 -0.59 3.35
CA PHE A 55 -32.21 0.52 4.26
C PHE A 55 -31.78 0.22 5.70
N LYS A 56 -32.21 -0.93 6.26
CA LYS A 56 -31.92 -1.33 7.65
C LYS A 56 -32.05 -2.84 7.82
N GLY A 57 -31.34 -3.43 8.80
CA GLY A 57 -31.48 -4.87 9.08
C GLY A 57 -31.07 -5.25 10.50
N THR A 58 -31.45 -6.46 10.88
CA THR A 58 -31.15 -7.09 12.16
C THR A 58 -31.05 -8.61 11.97
N SER A 59 -30.69 -9.34 13.05
CA SER A 59 -30.79 -10.80 13.10
C SER A 59 -31.70 -11.22 14.25
N THR A 60 -32.22 -12.44 14.15
CA THR A 60 -33.01 -13.02 15.23
C THR A 60 -32.16 -13.43 16.43
N ASP A 61 -32.70 -13.28 17.63
CA ASP A 61 -32.10 -13.72 18.90
C ASP A 61 -32.17 -15.26 19.09
N ASP A 62 -31.70 -15.75 20.23
CA ASP A 62 -31.73 -17.17 20.64
C ASP A 62 -33.18 -17.77 20.72
N LYS A 63 -34.18 -16.93 20.74
CA LYS A 63 -35.59 -17.30 20.73
C LYS A 63 -36.27 -17.09 19.38
N GLY A 64 -35.50 -16.71 18.38
CA GLY A 64 -35.95 -16.41 17.02
C GLY A 64 -36.63 -15.05 16.87
N ASN A 65 -36.65 -14.16 17.89
CA ASN A 65 -37.27 -12.86 17.77
C ASN A 65 -36.35 -11.83 17.12
N PHE A 66 -36.95 -10.87 16.41
CA PHE A 66 -36.27 -9.70 15.91
C PHE A 66 -37.09 -8.44 16.12
N ILE A 67 -36.39 -7.30 16.19
CA ILE A 67 -37.00 -5.98 16.20
C ILE A 67 -36.11 -5.02 15.42
N ILE A 68 -36.70 -4.17 14.57
CA ILE A 68 -36.07 -3.08 13.86
C ILE A 68 -36.78 -1.81 14.26
N GLU A 69 -36.11 -0.92 15.00
CA GLU A 69 -36.64 0.31 15.55
C GLU A 69 -36.23 1.51 14.73
N ASN A 70 -36.74 2.72 15.04
CA ASN A 70 -36.42 4.01 14.41
C ASN A 70 -36.69 3.97 12.89
N LEU A 71 -37.91 3.59 12.51
CA LEU A 71 -38.38 3.56 11.13
C LEU A 71 -39.41 4.66 10.91
N THR A 72 -39.33 5.30 9.75
CA THR A 72 -40.34 6.32 9.34
C THR A 72 -41.52 5.67 8.62
N GLU A 73 -42.62 6.41 8.48
CA GLU A 73 -43.76 5.99 7.68
C GLU A 73 -43.34 5.85 6.20
N ALA A 74 -43.30 4.61 5.71
CA ALA A 74 -42.89 4.28 4.34
C ALA A 74 -43.35 2.89 3.94
N THR A 75 -43.16 2.56 2.65
CA THR A 75 -43.34 1.20 2.15
C THR A 75 -42.00 0.49 2.18
N TYR A 76 -41.92 -0.59 2.94
CA TYR A 76 -40.73 -1.41 3.07
C TYR A 76 -40.94 -2.79 2.43
N PHE A 77 -39.84 -3.35 1.91
CA PHE A 77 -39.73 -4.78 1.61
C PHE A 77 -38.93 -5.45 2.71
N VAL A 78 -39.53 -6.39 3.39
CA VAL A 78 -38.93 -7.25 4.42
C VAL A 78 -38.44 -8.50 3.74
N ARG A 79 -37.14 -8.78 3.83
CA ARG A 79 -36.53 -10.05 3.43
C ARG A 79 -35.94 -10.74 4.64
N ILE A 80 -36.33 -12.00 4.87
CA ILE A 80 -35.79 -12.83 5.94
C ILE A 80 -35.16 -14.06 5.33
N SER A 81 -33.90 -14.30 5.66
CA SER A 81 -33.11 -15.40 5.12
C SER A 81 -32.33 -16.14 6.20
N PHE A 82 -32.22 -17.46 6.05
CA PHE A 82 -31.37 -18.31 6.87
C PHE A 82 -30.83 -19.47 6.04
N ILE A 83 -29.58 -19.90 6.33
CA ILE A 83 -28.91 -20.96 5.59
C ILE A 83 -29.73 -22.25 5.60
N GLY A 84 -29.95 -22.80 4.42
CA GLY A 84 -30.72 -24.05 4.27
C GLY A 84 -32.26 -23.86 4.30
N HIS A 85 -32.74 -22.63 4.28
CA HIS A 85 -34.16 -22.30 4.27
C HIS A 85 -34.56 -21.39 3.14
N ASN A 86 -35.77 -21.49 2.66
CA ASN A 86 -36.35 -20.57 1.67
C ASN A 86 -36.44 -19.16 2.23
N GLU A 87 -36.11 -18.16 1.43
CA GLU A 87 -36.25 -16.76 1.81
C GLU A 87 -37.74 -16.37 1.94
N PHE A 88 -38.04 -15.60 2.98
CA PHE A 88 -39.33 -14.94 3.14
C PHE A 88 -39.21 -13.49 2.64
N ASN A 89 -40.11 -13.11 1.74
CA ASN A 89 -40.14 -11.74 1.17
C ASN A 89 -41.58 -11.20 1.31
N GLN A 90 -41.70 -10.00 1.89
CA GLN A 90 -43.00 -9.35 2.06
C GLN A 90 -42.91 -7.85 1.89
N LYS A 91 -43.81 -7.27 1.09
CA LYS A 91 -44.02 -5.82 1.03
C LYS A 91 -44.95 -5.39 2.16
N ILE A 92 -44.56 -4.37 2.91
CA ILE A 92 -45.32 -3.81 4.03
C ILE A 92 -45.44 -2.29 3.91
N VAL A 93 -46.57 -1.74 4.28
CA VAL A 93 -46.79 -0.30 4.43
C VAL A 93 -46.76 0.00 5.93
N LEU A 94 -45.72 0.70 6.38
CA LEU A 94 -45.52 1.02 7.79
C LEU A 94 -46.15 2.38 8.09
N ASN A 95 -47.22 2.37 8.88
CA ASN A 95 -47.93 3.57 9.37
C ASN A 95 -48.15 3.50 10.90
N GLY A 96 -47.45 2.64 11.58
CA GLY A 96 -47.44 2.39 13.01
C GLY A 96 -46.51 1.22 13.35
N ASN A 97 -46.31 0.92 14.64
CA ASN A 97 -45.55 -0.26 15.03
C ASN A 97 -46.22 -1.52 14.47
N LEU A 98 -45.46 -2.37 13.81
CA LEU A 98 -45.95 -3.55 13.11
C LEU A 98 -45.29 -4.81 13.66
N ASP A 99 -46.12 -5.75 14.14
CA ASP A 99 -45.68 -7.10 14.51
C ASP A 99 -46.05 -8.07 13.37
N LEU A 100 -45.03 -8.61 12.71
CA LEU A 100 -45.15 -9.61 11.64
C LEU A 100 -45.50 -11.01 12.19
N LYS A 101 -45.62 -11.11 13.51
CA LYS A 101 -45.95 -12.36 14.25
C LYS A 101 -44.89 -13.43 13.98
N THR A 102 -45.32 -14.69 13.87
CA THR A 102 -44.44 -15.83 13.61
C THR A 102 -44.32 -16.08 12.13
N ILE A 103 -43.09 -16.00 11.64
CA ILE A 103 -42.70 -16.24 10.25
C ILE A 103 -42.02 -17.59 10.20
N GLN A 104 -42.58 -18.52 9.43
CA GLN A 104 -42.04 -19.86 9.28
C GLN A 104 -41.18 -19.94 8.03
N LEU A 105 -39.90 -20.24 8.20
CA LEU A 105 -39.00 -20.54 7.07
C LEU A 105 -39.07 -22.05 6.79
N LYS A 106 -39.35 -22.39 5.54
CA LYS A 106 -39.34 -23.78 5.07
C LYS A 106 -37.92 -24.18 4.74
N GLU A 107 -37.48 -25.37 5.16
CA GLU A 107 -36.22 -25.92 4.67
C GLU A 107 -36.22 -26.03 3.15
N LEU A 108 -35.11 -25.69 2.53
CA LEU A 108 -34.91 -26.00 1.13
C LEU A 108 -34.83 -27.51 0.98
N PRO A 109 -35.72 -28.17 0.21
CA PRO A 109 -35.49 -29.55 -0.15
C PRO A 109 -34.13 -29.62 -0.87
N GLU A 110 -33.34 -30.68 -0.64
CA GLU A 110 -32.08 -30.95 -1.30
C GLU A 110 -32.23 -31.11 -2.84
N SER A 111 -32.81 -30.15 -3.51
CA SER A 111 -32.68 -29.93 -4.92
C SER A 111 -31.97 -28.64 -5.11
N LEU A 112 -30.73 -28.75 -5.55
CA LEU A 112 -29.87 -27.69 -6.08
C LEU A 112 -30.61 -26.93 -7.21
N ASP A 113 -31.55 -26.07 -6.88
CA ASP A 113 -31.89 -24.97 -7.76
C ASP A 113 -30.98 -23.82 -7.41
N GLU A 114 -30.01 -23.66 -8.26
CA GLU A 114 -28.97 -22.68 -8.35
C GLU A 114 -29.51 -21.28 -8.09
N ILE A 115 -29.18 -20.71 -6.90
CA ILE A 115 -29.20 -19.26 -6.77
C ILE A 115 -28.04 -18.79 -7.63
N THR A 116 -28.35 -18.47 -8.88
CA THR A 116 -27.41 -17.84 -9.80
C THR A 116 -27.13 -16.45 -9.23
N ILE A 117 -26.10 -16.35 -8.37
CA ILE A 117 -25.43 -15.08 -8.18
C ILE A 117 -24.77 -14.84 -9.53
N VAL A 118 -25.42 -14.05 -10.36
CA VAL A 118 -24.82 -13.56 -11.60
C VAL A 118 -23.61 -12.75 -11.15
N ALA A 119 -22.41 -13.33 -11.30
CA ALA A 119 -21.19 -12.63 -10.99
C ALA A 119 -21.19 -11.37 -11.85
N GLN A 120 -21.15 -10.21 -11.21
CA GLN A 120 -21.10 -8.95 -11.91
C GLN A 120 -19.74 -8.82 -12.60
N LYS A 121 -19.70 -8.06 -13.68
CA LYS A 121 -18.42 -7.67 -14.29
C LYS A 121 -17.78 -6.59 -13.46
N PRO A 122 -16.45 -6.55 -13.37
CA PRO A 122 -15.77 -5.37 -12.87
C PRO A 122 -16.15 -4.16 -13.71
N THR A 123 -16.35 -3.01 -13.10
CA THR A 123 -16.65 -1.76 -13.80
C THR A 123 -15.63 -0.69 -13.45
N ILE A 124 -15.31 0.15 -14.43
CA ILE A 124 -14.42 1.30 -14.24
C ILE A 124 -15.27 2.56 -14.23
N THR A 125 -15.14 3.34 -13.17
CA THR A 125 -15.71 4.68 -13.08
C THR A 125 -14.56 5.68 -12.99
N ARG A 126 -14.56 6.72 -13.84
CA ARG A 126 -13.55 7.76 -13.82
C ARG A 126 -14.08 9.01 -13.15
N LYS A 127 -13.29 9.55 -12.19
CA LYS A 127 -13.48 10.86 -11.60
C LYS A 127 -12.31 11.76 -12.00
N PRO A 128 -12.42 13.09 -11.81
CA PRO A 128 -11.37 14.03 -12.20
C PRO A 128 -9.99 13.73 -11.63
N ASP A 129 -9.91 13.20 -10.42
CA ASP A 129 -8.69 12.93 -9.67
C ASP A 129 -8.32 11.44 -9.62
N ARG A 130 -9.26 10.52 -9.98
CA ARG A 130 -9.07 9.08 -9.76
C ARG A 130 -9.83 8.19 -10.74
N LEU A 131 -9.29 6.99 -10.92
CA LEU A 131 -10.01 5.86 -11.51
C LEU A 131 -10.54 4.99 -10.37
N ILE A 132 -11.80 4.61 -10.43
CA ILE A 132 -12.45 3.69 -9.48
C ILE A 132 -12.72 2.37 -10.18
N PHE A 133 -12.05 1.32 -9.76
CA PHE A 133 -12.24 -0.03 -10.24
C PHE A 133 -13.16 -0.78 -9.28
N ASN A 134 -14.43 -0.91 -9.64
CA ASN A 134 -15.45 -1.58 -8.83
C ASN A 134 -15.39 -3.08 -9.09
N ILE A 135 -15.19 -3.85 -8.03
CA ILE A 135 -15.04 -5.31 -8.09
C ILE A 135 -16.00 -6.06 -7.19
N GLU A 136 -16.86 -5.35 -6.47
CA GLU A 136 -17.82 -5.97 -5.54
C GLU A 136 -18.68 -7.01 -6.28
N ASN A 137 -18.81 -8.21 -5.72
CA ASN A 137 -19.53 -9.34 -6.30
C ASN A 137 -19.00 -9.83 -7.66
N THR A 138 -17.75 -9.55 -8.00
CA THR A 138 -17.10 -10.06 -9.21
C THR A 138 -16.27 -11.31 -8.92
N ALA A 139 -15.84 -12.03 -9.98
CA ALA A 139 -14.94 -13.17 -9.84
C ALA A 139 -13.57 -12.78 -9.26
N LEU A 140 -13.15 -11.51 -9.38
CA LEU A 140 -11.88 -11.01 -8.84
C LEU A 140 -11.85 -11.03 -7.30
N THR A 141 -13.01 -11.01 -6.65
CA THR A 141 -13.08 -11.07 -5.18
C THR A 141 -12.78 -12.44 -4.58
N GLU A 142 -12.55 -13.46 -5.41
CA GLU A 142 -12.22 -14.82 -4.94
C GLU A 142 -10.71 -15.02 -4.66
N GLY A 143 -9.88 -14.01 -4.96
CA GLY A 143 -8.43 -14.04 -4.73
C GLY A 143 -7.98 -13.37 -3.44
N SER A 144 -6.70 -12.98 -3.40
CA SER A 144 -6.13 -12.08 -2.40
C SER A 144 -6.34 -10.62 -2.81
N THR A 145 -6.19 -9.70 -1.87
CA THR A 145 -6.18 -8.26 -2.18
C THR A 145 -5.07 -7.92 -3.17
N LEU A 146 -3.90 -8.55 -3.04
CA LEU A 146 -2.80 -8.38 -3.98
C LEU A 146 -3.15 -8.83 -5.40
N SER A 147 -3.86 -9.94 -5.56
CA SER A 147 -4.32 -10.39 -6.87
C SER A 147 -5.31 -9.42 -7.52
N VAL A 148 -6.12 -8.74 -6.72
CA VAL A 148 -6.97 -7.64 -7.20
C VAL A 148 -6.14 -6.46 -7.67
N LEU A 149 -5.11 -6.06 -6.92
CA LEU A 149 -4.24 -4.96 -7.33
C LEU A 149 -3.50 -5.27 -8.63
N LYS A 150 -3.02 -6.50 -8.81
CA LYS A 150 -2.40 -6.96 -10.07
C LYS A 150 -3.35 -6.85 -11.27
N THR A 151 -4.66 -6.96 -11.03
CA THR A 151 -5.70 -6.80 -12.07
C THR A 151 -6.31 -5.41 -12.13
N THR A 152 -5.93 -4.51 -11.21
CA THR A 152 -6.43 -3.13 -11.19
C THR A 152 -5.78 -2.32 -12.31
N PRO A 153 -6.58 -1.65 -13.17
CA PRO A 153 -6.05 -0.86 -14.27
C PRO A 153 -5.06 0.21 -13.82
N GLY A 154 -3.86 0.23 -14.42
CA GLY A 154 -2.79 1.18 -14.13
C GLY A 154 -1.95 0.87 -12.91
N VAL A 155 -2.23 -0.20 -12.18
CA VAL A 155 -1.45 -0.67 -11.03
C VAL A 155 -0.46 -1.73 -11.46
N ILE A 156 0.78 -1.60 -11.00
CA ILE A 156 1.87 -2.53 -11.23
C ILE A 156 2.37 -3.03 -9.89
N VAL A 157 2.40 -4.32 -9.76
CA VAL A 157 2.91 -5.01 -8.59
C VAL A 157 4.19 -5.74 -9.00
N SER A 158 5.31 -5.37 -8.41
CA SER A 158 6.62 -5.99 -8.62
C SER A 158 7.30 -6.23 -7.28
N ASP A 159 8.45 -6.90 -7.27
CA ASP A 159 9.22 -7.14 -6.04
C ASP A 159 9.67 -5.84 -5.33
N GLY A 160 9.81 -4.75 -6.09
CA GLY A 160 10.13 -3.42 -5.55
C GLY A 160 8.95 -2.70 -4.92
N GLY A 161 7.72 -3.26 -4.98
CA GLY A 161 6.53 -2.65 -4.40
C GLY A 161 5.38 -2.46 -5.38
N ILE A 162 4.50 -1.51 -5.06
CA ILE A 162 3.30 -1.22 -5.83
C ILE A 162 3.45 0.15 -6.47
N ASN A 163 3.25 0.21 -7.77
CA ASN A 163 3.38 1.44 -8.56
C ASN A 163 2.06 1.76 -9.27
N ILE A 164 1.83 3.04 -9.53
CA ILE A 164 0.88 3.48 -10.54
C ILE A 164 1.72 3.88 -11.75
N LYS A 165 1.68 3.04 -12.80
CA LYS A 165 2.56 3.14 -13.97
C LYS A 165 4.04 3.08 -13.56
N SER A 166 4.83 4.12 -13.84
CA SER A 166 6.24 4.23 -13.47
C SER A 166 6.49 4.85 -12.08
N ALA A 167 5.46 5.39 -11.42
CA ALA A 167 5.60 6.10 -10.16
C ALA A 167 5.23 5.22 -8.96
N PRO A 168 6.03 5.22 -7.87
CA PRO A 168 5.66 4.55 -6.62
C PRO A 168 4.31 5.03 -6.11
N ALA A 169 3.50 4.10 -5.60
CA ALA A 169 2.19 4.40 -5.05
C ALA A 169 2.13 4.15 -3.55
N THR A 170 1.53 5.09 -2.83
CA THR A 170 1.20 4.90 -1.43
C THR A 170 -0.16 4.20 -1.32
N VAL A 171 -0.23 3.11 -0.56
CA VAL A 171 -1.46 2.34 -0.39
C VAL A 171 -2.25 2.85 0.81
N TYR A 172 -3.54 3.04 0.58
CA TYR A 172 -4.54 3.39 1.59
C TYR A 172 -5.64 2.33 1.63
N ILE A 173 -6.25 2.13 2.78
CA ILE A 173 -7.45 1.33 2.95
C ILE A 173 -8.51 2.21 3.62
N ASN A 174 -9.67 2.39 2.99
CA ASN A 174 -10.73 3.29 3.46
C ASN A 174 -10.22 4.70 3.78
N ASN A 175 -9.44 5.31 2.89
CA ASN A 175 -8.80 6.63 3.03
C ASN A 175 -7.76 6.73 4.17
N ARG A 176 -7.16 5.62 4.58
CA ARG A 176 -6.13 5.57 5.62
C ARG A 176 -4.88 4.92 5.07
N ARG A 177 -3.77 5.58 5.24
CA ARG A 177 -2.48 5.08 4.78
C ARG A 177 -2.11 3.78 5.47
N VAL A 178 -1.63 2.81 4.71
CA VAL A 178 -1.01 1.58 5.22
C VAL A 178 0.46 1.88 5.48
N GLN A 179 0.87 1.80 6.73
CA GLN A 179 2.20 2.20 7.19
C GLN A 179 3.08 0.96 7.39
N LEU A 180 3.48 0.36 6.28
CA LEU A 180 4.32 -0.83 6.22
C LEU A 180 5.42 -0.61 5.18
N THR A 181 6.56 -1.26 5.36
CA THR A 181 7.57 -1.35 4.29
C THR A 181 6.97 -2.02 3.06
N SER A 182 7.56 -1.83 1.90
CA SER A 182 7.05 -2.46 0.67
C SER A 182 6.89 -3.97 0.80
N ALA A 183 7.84 -4.65 1.42
CA ALA A 183 7.79 -6.10 1.64
C ALA A 183 6.66 -6.51 2.60
N GLU A 184 6.47 -5.78 3.69
CA GLU A 184 5.40 -6.01 4.67
C GLU A 184 4.02 -5.75 4.06
N LEU A 185 3.90 -4.67 3.27
CA LEU A 185 2.69 -4.33 2.54
C LEU A 185 2.30 -5.44 1.56
N MET A 186 3.26 -5.95 0.80
CA MET A 186 3.04 -7.07 -0.12
C MET A 186 2.53 -8.32 0.62
N GLN A 187 3.11 -8.63 1.79
CA GLN A 187 2.65 -9.74 2.62
C GLN A 187 1.25 -9.52 3.19
N LEU A 188 0.95 -8.31 3.66
CA LEU A 188 -0.39 -7.94 4.11
C LEU A 188 -1.42 -8.15 2.99
N LEU A 189 -1.18 -7.61 1.83
CA LEU A 189 -2.10 -7.64 0.70
C LEU A 189 -2.26 -9.06 0.11
N GLU A 190 -1.21 -9.88 0.13
CA GLU A 190 -1.30 -11.28 -0.26
C GLU A 190 -2.12 -12.11 0.72
N SER A 191 -2.05 -11.78 2.02
CA SER A 191 -2.82 -12.47 3.05
C SER A 191 -4.27 -11.99 3.14
N ALA A 192 -4.55 -10.73 2.82
CA ALA A 192 -5.88 -10.14 2.92
C ALA A 192 -6.82 -10.69 1.83
N PRO A 193 -8.03 -11.18 2.19
CA PRO A 193 -8.98 -11.71 1.22
C PRO A 193 -9.64 -10.60 0.42
N ALA A 194 -9.75 -10.77 -0.90
CA ALA A 194 -10.36 -9.78 -1.79
C ALA A 194 -11.88 -9.66 -1.67
N ASN A 195 -12.56 -10.63 -1.07
CA ASN A 195 -14.02 -10.67 -0.98
C ASN A 195 -14.64 -9.60 -0.09
N SER A 196 -13.84 -8.83 0.59
CA SER A 196 -14.26 -7.66 1.37
C SER A 196 -14.01 -6.33 0.64
N ILE A 197 -13.49 -6.35 -0.58
CA ILE A 197 -13.20 -5.15 -1.35
C ILE A 197 -14.44 -4.76 -2.16
N LYS A 198 -14.84 -3.50 -2.04
CA LYS A 198 -15.85 -2.88 -2.91
C LYS A 198 -15.21 -2.37 -4.20
N SER A 199 -14.15 -1.60 -4.05
CA SER A 199 -13.46 -0.98 -5.19
C SER A 199 -12.02 -0.63 -4.84
N VAL A 200 -11.22 -0.46 -5.88
CA VAL A 200 -9.87 0.11 -5.79
C VAL A 200 -9.87 1.45 -6.49
N GLU A 201 -9.47 2.50 -5.79
CA GLU A 201 -9.31 3.83 -6.34
C GLU A 201 -7.84 4.06 -6.68
N VAL A 202 -7.55 4.35 -7.94
CA VAL A 202 -6.22 4.72 -8.43
C VAL A 202 -6.17 6.24 -8.56
N ILE A 203 -5.51 6.93 -7.62
CA ILE A 203 -5.52 8.37 -7.46
C ILE A 203 -4.16 8.92 -7.89
N THR A 204 -4.09 9.51 -9.06
CA THR A 204 -2.84 10.10 -9.58
C THR A 204 -2.61 11.52 -9.06
N ASN A 205 -3.67 12.21 -8.63
CA ASN A 205 -3.60 13.56 -8.05
C ASN A 205 -4.38 13.60 -6.72
N PRO A 206 -3.81 13.10 -5.60
CA PRO A 206 -4.49 13.06 -4.31
C PRO A 206 -4.85 14.47 -3.81
N PRO A 207 -6.06 14.65 -3.23
CA PRO A 207 -6.45 15.89 -2.55
C PRO A 207 -5.53 16.26 -1.37
N ALA A 208 -5.57 17.52 -0.90
CA ALA A 208 -4.74 18.03 0.20
C ALA A 208 -4.95 17.35 1.56
N SER A 209 -6.03 16.58 1.71
CA SER A 209 -6.30 15.73 2.87
C SER A 209 -5.36 14.54 2.98
N TYR A 210 -4.77 14.11 1.87
CA TYR A 210 -3.67 13.15 1.87
C TYR A 210 -2.36 13.83 2.25
N ASP A 211 -1.40 13.06 2.68
CA ASP A 211 -0.12 13.58 3.11
C ASP A 211 0.72 14.11 1.93
N ALA A 212 1.55 15.12 2.15
CA ALA A 212 2.31 15.77 1.08
C ALA A 212 3.31 14.81 0.40
N ASP A 213 3.75 13.78 1.11
CA ASP A 213 4.66 12.73 0.61
C ASP A 213 3.93 11.54 -0.05
N SER A 214 2.60 11.54 -0.12
CA SER A 214 1.83 10.41 -0.67
C SER A 214 1.97 10.21 -2.17
N GLY A 215 2.62 11.10 -2.89
CA GLY A 215 2.85 10.93 -4.34
C GLY A 215 1.56 10.57 -5.11
N SER A 216 1.50 9.36 -5.67
CA SER A 216 0.28 8.73 -6.18
C SER A 216 -0.31 7.77 -5.16
N VAL A 217 -1.63 7.57 -5.16
CA VAL A 217 -2.33 6.80 -4.11
C VAL A 217 -3.18 5.68 -4.71
N ILE A 218 -3.08 4.50 -4.12
CA ILE A 218 -4.02 3.39 -4.31
C ILE A 218 -4.86 3.30 -3.04
N ASN A 219 -6.17 3.56 -3.15
CA ASN A 219 -7.06 3.49 -2.01
C ASN A 219 -8.03 2.31 -2.17
N ILE A 220 -7.89 1.32 -1.32
CA ILE A 220 -8.73 0.12 -1.31
C ILE A 220 -9.97 0.41 -0.47
N ILE A 221 -11.12 0.50 -1.10
CA ILE A 221 -12.40 0.72 -0.45
C ILE A 221 -13.02 -0.63 -0.09
N MET A 222 -13.21 -0.85 1.18
CA MET A 222 -13.83 -2.07 1.68
C MET A 222 -15.35 -1.99 1.59
N SER A 223 -16.01 -3.09 1.28
CA SER A 223 -17.47 -3.19 1.30
C SER A 223 -18.00 -2.93 2.71
N LYS A 224 -18.95 -2.01 2.83
CA LYS A 224 -19.65 -1.79 4.11
C LYS A 224 -20.60 -2.94 4.35
N ASN A 225 -20.29 -3.81 5.29
CA ASN A 225 -21.22 -4.85 5.65
C ASN A 225 -22.18 -4.41 6.75
N LEU A 226 -23.44 -4.64 6.46
CA LEU A 226 -24.55 -4.33 7.31
C LEU A 226 -25.08 -5.58 8.03
N VAL A 227 -24.57 -6.76 7.69
CA VAL A 227 -25.03 -8.05 8.22
C VAL A 227 -24.18 -8.48 9.42
N THR A 228 -24.83 -8.87 10.51
CA THR A 228 -24.20 -9.33 11.76
C THR A 228 -23.83 -10.81 11.69
N GLY A 229 -22.86 -11.25 12.50
CA GLY A 229 -22.44 -12.64 12.64
C GLY A 229 -20.93 -12.85 12.61
N TYR A 230 -20.53 -14.11 12.48
CA TYR A 230 -19.13 -14.54 12.45
C TYR A 230 -18.80 -15.25 11.15
N ARG A 231 -17.62 -14.95 10.60
CA ARG A 231 -16.98 -15.69 9.50
C ARG A 231 -15.48 -15.79 9.73
N GLY A 232 -14.86 -16.71 9.01
CA GLY A 232 -13.41 -16.79 8.97
C GLY A 232 -12.93 -17.52 7.72
N ASN A 233 -11.62 -17.49 7.55
CA ASN A 233 -10.93 -18.31 6.57
C ASN A 233 -9.59 -18.78 7.13
N VAL A 234 -9.10 -19.90 6.62
CA VAL A 234 -7.73 -20.36 6.76
C VAL A 234 -7.16 -20.54 5.36
N TYR A 235 -5.89 -20.29 5.20
CA TYR A 235 -5.20 -20.44 3.91
C TYR A 235 -3.78 -20.90 4.10
N THR A 236 -3.24 -21.52 3.06
CA THR A 236 -1.84 -21.88 2.95
C THR A 236 -1.37 -21.71 1.51
N ASN A 237 -0.15 -21.22 1.37
CA ASN A 237 0.52 -21.07 0.08
C ASN A 237 1.88 -21.80 0.15
N TYR A 238 2.19 -22.52 -0.90
CA TYR A 238 3.49 -23.10 -1.18
C TYR A 238 4.05 -22.45 -2.43
N THR A 239 5.26 -21.89 -2.34
CA THR A 239 5.97 -21.32 -3.47
C THR A 239 7.26 -22.08 -3.69
N GLN A 240 7.53 -22.49 -4.93
CA GLN A 240 8.77 -23.13 -5.35
C GLN A 240 9.49 -22.22 -6.35
N GLY A 241 10.49 -21.50 -5.86
CA GLY A 241 11.55 -20.88 -6.65
C GLY A 241 12.82 -21.74 -6.55
N VAL A 242 13.99 -21.13 -6.36
CA VAL A 242 15.24 -21.84 -6.03
C VAL A 242 15.05 -22.61 -4.72
N PHE A 243 14.42 -22.00 -3.72
CA PHE A 243 14.06 -22.63 -2.45
C PHE A 243 12.55 -22.66 -2.22
N PRO A 244 12.04 -23.63 -1.44
CA PRO A 244 10.65 -23.66 -1.03
C PRO A 244 10.35 -22.56 -0.01
N ARG A 245 9.15 -21.94 -0.14
CA ARG A 245 8.62 -20.91 0.75
C ARG A 245 7.21 -21.31 1.18
N TYR A 246 6.88 -21.08 2.44
CA TYR A 246 5.60 -21.45 3.04
C TYR A 246 4.93 -20.25 3.69
N ASN A 247 3.63 -20.12 3.45
CA ASN A 247 2.81 -19.12 4.08
C ASN A 247 1.51 -19.76 4.59
N ILE A 248 1.16 -19.53 5.85
CA ILE A 248 -0.06 -20.03 6.49
C ILE A 248 -0.71 -18.88 7.23
N GLY A 249 -2.02 -18.73 7.07
CA GLY A 249 -2.72 -17.69 7.80
C GLY A 249 -4.19 -18.00 8.08
N THR A 250 -4.77 -17.17 8.95
CA THR A 250 -6.18 -17.23 9.31
C THR A 250 -6.76 -15.84 9.49
N SER A 251 -8.02 -15.66 9.12
CA SER A 251 -8.76 -14.42 9.31
C SER A 251 -10.08 -14.71 10.01
N HIS A 252 -10.41 -13.88 10.99
CA HIS A 252 -11.60 -14.00 11.79
C HIS A 252 -12.33 -12.66 11.84
N TYR A 253 -13.61 -12.66 11.53
CA TYR A 253 -14.44 -11.48 11.43
C TYR A 253 -15.70 -11.68 12.24
N PHE A 254 -16.00 -10.72 13.11
CA PHE A 254 -17.22 -10.72 13.91
C PHE A 254 -17.86 -9.34 13.89
N LYS A 255 -19.16 -9.26 13.68
CA LYS A 255 -19.91 -8.01 13.74
C LYS A 255 -21.27 -8.20 14.40
N ASN A 256 -21.64 -7.24 15.24
CA ASN A 256 -23.00 -7.03 15.72
C ASN A 256 -23.34 -5.52 15.67
N ASN A 257 -24.47 -5.12 16.25
CA ASN A 257 -24.93 -3.72 16.22
C ASN A 257 -24.01 -2.75 16.98
N LYS A 258 -23.17 -3.23 17.88
CA LYS A 258 -22.30 -2.39 18.72
C LYS A 258 -20.81 -2.58 18.42
N VAL A 259 -20.43 -3.70 17.85
CA VAL A 259 -19.02 -4.08 17.72
C VAL A 259 -18.76 -4.69 16.35
N ASN A 260 -17.63 -4.31 15.74
CA ASN A 260 -17.05 -4.96 14.58
C ASN A 260 -15.59 -5.29 14.88
N ILE A 261 -15.23 -6.58 14.76
CA ILE A 261 -13.87 -7.08 15.05
C ILE A 261 -13.35 -7.80 13.81
N ASN A 262 -12.11 -7.52 13.46
CA ASN A 262 -11.38 -8.23 12.44
C ASN A 262 -9.99 -8.58 12.99
N ILE A 263 -9.59 -9.85 12.94
CA ILE A 263 -8.30 -10.36 13.37
C ILE A 263 -7.72 -11.17 12.21
N ASN A 264 -6.55 -10.78 11.73
CA ASN A 264 -5.80 -11.52 10.71
C ASN A 264 -4.43 -11.88 11.27
N TYR A 265 -4.06 -13.14 11.15
CA TYR A 265 -2.74 -13.63 11.50
C TYR A 265 -2.13 -14.40 10.34
N ASN A 266 -0.85 -14.15 10.09
CA ASN A 266 -0.08 -14.79 9.05
C ASN A 266 1.31 -15.18 9.58
N TYR A 267 1.77 -16.38 9.21
CA TYR A 267 3.14 -16.85 9.40
C TYR A 267 3.76 -17.18 8.04
N THR A 268 4.95 -16.65 7.80
CA THR A 268 5.74 -16.92 6.59
C THR A 268 7.10 -17.47 6.97
N ASN A 269 7.53 -18.58 6.35
CA ASN A 269 8.89 -19.11 6.41
C ASN A 269 9.40 -19.19 4.97
N GLN A 270 10.49 -18.48 4.69
CA GLN A 270 11.04 -18.38 3.34
C GLN A 270 12.56 -18.37 3.32
N LYS A 271 13.11 -18.88 2.22
CA LYS A 271 14.50 -18.67 1.80
C LYS A 271 14.50 -18.20 0.36
N ILE A 272 15.18 -17.08 0.08
CA ILE A 272 15.27 -16.45 -1.24
C ILE A 272 16.73 -16.44 -1.64
N ASN A 273 17.02 -16.77 -2.92
CA ASN A 273 18.33 -16.65 -3.53
C ASN A 273 18.41 -15.38 -4.38
N ARG A 274 19.61 -14.83 -4.49
CA ARG A 274 19.92 -13.77 -5.44
C ARG A 274 21.38 -13.95 -5.86
N ASP A 275 21.61 -14.03 -7.15
CA ASP A 275 22.94 -14.10 -7.75
C ASP A 275 23.23 -12.78 -8.47
N GLU A 276 24.45 -12.25 -8.28
CA GLU A 276 24.89 -11.00 -8.89
C GLU A 276 26.25 -11.18 -9.52
N ASP A 277 26.40 -10.72 -10.76
CA ASP A 277 27.68 -10.59 -11.46
C ASP A 277 28.06 -9.13 -11.59
N ASP A 278 29.06 -8.68 -10.84
CA ASP A 278 29.56 -7.31 -10.85
C ASP A 278 30.88 -7.22 -11.60
N THR A 279 31.02 -6.19 -12.43
CA THR A 279 32.30 -5.82 -13.02
C THR A 279 32.59 -4.34 -12.72
N VAL A 280 33.76 -4.06 -12.15
CA VAL A 280 34.22 -2.70 -11.85
C VAL A 280 35.59 -2.48 -12.51
N ASN A 281 35.70 -1.45 -13.32
CA ASN A 281 36.96 -1.03 -13.91
C ASN A 281 37.54 0.11 -13.07
N PHE A 282 38.55 -0.15 -12.27
CA PHE A 282 39.28 0.91 -11.58
C PHE A 282 40.23 1.62 -12.55
N LEU A 283 40.26 2.96 -12.47
CA LEU A 283 40.96 3.79 -13.43
C LEU A 283 42.20 4.44 -12.79
N ASN A 284 43.25 4.62 -13.59
CA ASN A 284 44.40 5.39 -13.17
C ASN A 284 44.15 6.92 -13.30
N VAL A 285 45.11 7.72 -12.91
CA VAL A 285 45.04 9.20 -12.98
C VAL A 285 44.87 9.78 -14.40
N SER A 286 45.08 8.96 -15.42
CA SER A 286 44.87 9.31 -16.84
C SER A 286 43.50 8.86 -17.35
N ASN A 287 42.62 8.36 -16.48
CA ASN A 287 41.31 7.73 -16.81
C ASN A 287 41.46 6.51 -17.74
N GLU A 288 42.57 5.78 -17.67
CA GLU A 288 42.74 4.49 -18.32
C GLU A 288 42.47 3.36 -17.30
N ILE A 289 41.99 2.22 -17.77
CA ILE A 289 41.77 1.06 -16.90
C ILE A 289 43.09 0.61 -16.28
N ASP A 290 43.15 0.54 -14.96
CA ASP A 290 44.27 0.06 -14.17
C ASP A 290 44.08 -1.38 -13.71
N GLN A 291 42.88 -1.65 -13.18
CA GLN A 291 42.44 -2.97 -12.72
C GLN A 291 40.98 -3.24 -13.14
N ILE A 292 40.68 -4.51 -13.39
CA ILE A 292 39.33 -4.99 -13.65
C ILE A 292 38.97 -5.98 -12.54
N TRP A 293 37.96 -5.62 -11.76
CA TRP A 293 37.42 -6.52 -10.71
C TRP A 293 36.17 -7.19 -11.22
N ARG A 294 36.10 -8.53 -11.12
CA ARG A 294 34.90 -9.31 -11.43
C ARG A 294 34.49 -10.08 -10.21
N SER A 295 33.31 -9.82 -9.75
CA SER A 295 32.75 -10.41 -8.53
C SER A 295 31.52 -11.25 -8.88
N ASP A 296 31.54 -12.50 -8.40
CA ASP A 296 30.38 -13.40 -8.35
C ASP A 296 29.84 -13.38 -6.91
N VAL A 297 28.62 -12.86 -6.73
CA VAL A 297 28.03 -12.62 -5.42
C VAL A 297 26.76 -13.42 -5.28
N ASN A 298 26.76 -14.42 -4.40
CA ASN A 298 25.58 -15.18 -4.03
C ASN A 298 25.01 -14.68 -2.71
N ARG A 299 23.74 -14.27 -2.71
CA ARG A 299 23.01 -13.80 -1.52
C ARG A 299 21.87 -14.76 -1.18
N ASN A 300 21.87 -15.24 0.04
CA ASN A 300 20.80 -16.08 0.58
C ASN A 300 20.13 -15.41 1.77
N THR A 301 18.85 -15.11 1.65
CA THR A 301 18.04 -14.55 2.74
C THR A 301 17.06 -15.57 3.26
N ARG A 302 17.14 -15.92 4.53
CA ARG A 302 16.17 -16.80 5.20
C ARG A 302 15.45 -16.03 6.30
N SER A 303 14.12 -16.06 6.32
CA SER A 303 13.32 -15.34 7.31
C SER A 303 12.11 -16.13 7.80
N GLU A 304 11.76 -15.85 9.05
CA GLU A 304 10.49 -16.24 9.68
C GLU A 304 9.76 -14.97 10.08
N ILE A 305 8.52 -14.81 9.61
CA ILE A 305 7.77 -13.56 9.75
C ILE A 305 6.39 -13.88 10.32
N HIS A 306 6.02 -13.18 11.39
CA HIS A 306 4.68 -13.17 11.97
C HIS A 306 4.03 -11.83 11.73
N ASN A 307 2.84 -11.83 11.16
CA ASN A 307 2.06 -10.62 10.93
C ASN A 307 0.69 -10.76 11.62
N LEU A 308 0.33 -9.80 12.46
CA LEU A 308 -0.96 -9.73 13.14
C LEU A 308 -1.61 -8.37 12.86
N ASN A 309 -2.84 -8.40 12.33
CA ASN A 309 -3.67 -7.22 12.16
C ASN A 309 -4.93 -7.36 13.01
N LEU A 310 -5.22 -6.36 13.82
CA LEU A 310 -6.41 -6.24 14.65
C LEU A 310 -7.13 -4.95 14.30
N ASN A 311 -8.43 -5.05 13.97
CA ASN A 311 -9.32 -3.91 13.83
C ASN A 311 -10.51 -4.12 14.74
N PHE A 312 -10.85 -3.10 15.49
CA PHE A 312 -11.98 -3.09 16.42
C PHE A 312 -12.74 -1.78 16.28
N ASP A 313 -14.04 -1.85 15.97
CA ASP A 313 -14.93 -0.70 15.97
C ASP A 313 -15.97 -0.87 17.05
N TYR A 314 -16.18 0.19 17.80
CA TYR A 314 -17.24 0.31 18.77
C TYR A 314 -18.20 1.43 18.36
N TYR A 315 -19.42 1.07 17.99
CA TYR A 315 -20.50 2.00 17.66
C TYR A 315 -21.18 2.47 18.94
N ILE A 316 -20.75 3.61 19.47
CA ILE A 316 -21.27 4.20 20.69
C ILE A 316 -22.77 4.48 20.50
N ASP A 317 -23.08 5.15 19.40
CA ASP A 317 -24.41 5.40 18.87
C ASP A 317 -24.35 5.56 17.33
N ASP A 318 -25.45 5.99 16.69
CA ASP A 318 -25.53 6.13 15.23
C ASP A 318 -24.61 7.24 14.66
N ARG A 319 -24.08 8.12 15.50
CA ARG A 319 -23.25 9.27 15.13
C ARG A 319 -21.81 9.16 15.62
N ASN A 320 -21.57 8.33 16.61
CA ASN A 320 -20.28 8.26 17.28
C ASN A 320 -19.67 6.87 17.14
N THR A 321 -18.49 6.79 16.53
CA THR A 321 -17.73 5.57 16.39
C THR A 321 -16.35 5.75 17.01
N LEU A 322 -15.98 4.81 17.88
CA LEU A 322 -14.61 4.66 18.38
C LEU A 322 -13.99 3.45 17.71
N SER A 323 -12.82 3.63 17.12
CA SER A 323 -12.10 2.57 16.43
C SER A 323 -10.70 2.42 16.98
N PHE A 324 -10.26 1.17 17.07
CA PHE A 324 -8.90 0.79 17.43
C PHE A 324 -8.35 -0.11 16.33
N THR A 325 -7.14 0.20 15.84
CA THR A 325 -6.45 -0.62 14.85
C THR A 325 -5.03 -0.88 15.33
N SER A 326 -4.55 -2.10 15.21
CA SER A 326 -3.14 -2.42 15.50
C SER A 326 -2.60 -3.35 14.44
N THR A 327 -1.40 -3.05 13.95
CA THR A 327 -0.62 -3.89 13.05
C THR A 327 0.69 -4.23 13.74
N ALA A 328 0.99 -5.52 13.88
CA ALA A 328 2.23 -5.99 14.46
C ALA A 328 2.94 -6.91 13.46
N LEU A 329 4.16 -6.57 13.10
CA LEU A 329 5.09 -7.40 12.36
C LEU A 329 6.20 -7.81 13.32
N TYR A 330 6.48 -9.10 13.40
CA TYR A 330 7.57 -9.65 14.18
C TYR A 330 8.38 -10.61 13.33
N THR A 331 9.68 -10.35 13.22
CA THR A 331 10.65 -11.17 12.49
C THR A 331 11.71 -11.65 13.49
N PRO A 332 11.44 -12.76 14.21
CA PRO A 332 12.35 -13.28 15.23
C PRO A 332 13.63 -13.86 14.64
N TYR A 333 13.61 -14.13 13.36
CA TYR A 333 14.73 -14.74 12.65
C TYR A 333 14.80 -14.21 11.23
N PHE A 334 15.88 -13.50 10.95
CA PHE A 334 16.27 -13.07 9.62
C PHE A 334 17.77 -13.35 9.49
N LYS A 335 18.13 -14.28 8.63
CA LYS A 335 19.51 -14.63 8.33
C LYS A 335 19.84 -14.23 6.91
N TYR A 336 20.85 -13.40 6.76
CA TYR A 336 21.29 -12.88 5.49
C TYR A 336 22.76 -13.28 5.28
N GLN A 337 23.05 -14.05 4.25
CA GLN A 337 24.39 -14.51 3.94
C GLN A 337 24.77 -14.08 2.55
N ILE A 338 25.88 -13.34 2.43
CA ILE A 338 26.51 -12.96 1.19
C ILE A 338 27.83 -13.73 1.06
N LYS A 339 28.02 -14.38 -0.07
CA LYS A 339 29.29 -14.96 -0.47
C LYS A 339 29.76 -14.26 -1.72
N ASN A 340 30.92 -13.64 -1.67
CA ASN A 340 31.52 -12.91 -2.77
C ASN A 340 32.84 -13.56 -3.17
N ASN A 341 33.02 -13.85 -4.47
CA ASN A 341 34.28 -14.25 -5.07
C ASN A 341 34.71 -13.17 -6.04
N THR A 342 35.82 -12.50 -5.78
CA THR A 342 36.34 -11.42 -6.65
C THR A 342 37.66 -11.80 -7.24
N GLY A 343 37.71 -11.83 -8.57
CA GLY A 343 38.95 -11.94 -9.34
C GLY A 343 39.42 -10.56 -9.79
N ILE A 344 40.69 -10.26 -9.60
CA ILE A 344 41.37 -9.01 -9.98
C ILE A 344 42.25 -9.26 -11.19
N PHE A 345 42.07 -8.48 -12.25
CA PHE A 345 42.72 -8.64 -13.52
C PHE A 345 43.44 -7.34 -13.91
N ASP A 346 44.52 -7.47 -14.66
CA ASP A 346 45.17 -6.33 -15.31
C ASP A 346 44.35 -5.83 -16.52
N PRO A 347 44.70 -4.69 -17.16
CA PRO A 347 44.01 -4.19 -18.36
C PRO A 347 44.00 -5.16 -19.55
N ASN A 348 44.96 -6.12 -19.61
CA ASN A 348 45.01 -7.17 -20.64
C ASN A 348 44.21 -8.42 -20.26
N GLN A 349 43.44 -8.36 -19.16
CA GLN A 349 42.67 -9.45 -18.62
C GLN A 349 43.49 -10.64 -18.06
N ALA A 350 44.76 -10.42 -17.74
CA ALA A 350 45.54 -11.43 -17.02
C ALA A 350 45.25 -11.36 -15.52
N PRO A 351 45.07 -12.50 -14.84
CA PRO A 351 44.79 -12.53 -13.41
C PRO A 351 45.97 -11.97 -12.61
N VAL A 352 45.68 -11.07 -11.68
CA VAL A 352 46.66 -10.46 -10.76
C VAL A 352 46.55 -11.05 -9.36
N SER A 353 45.32 -11.06 -8.80
CA SER A 353 45.01 -11.58 -7.49
C SER A 353 43.50 -11.92 -7.37
N SER A 354 43.09 -12.40 -6.22
CA SER A 354 41.70 -12.67 -5.92
C SER A 354 41.46 -12.62 -4.40
N PHE A 355 40.22 -12.37 -4.00
CA PHE A 355 39.76 -12.55 -2.63
C PHE A 355 38.36 -13.16 -2.58
N THR A 356 38.02 -13.74 -1.43
CA THR A 356 36.65 -14.15 -1.11
C THR A 356 36.17 -13.42 0.14
N ALA A 357 34.88 -13.09 0.20
CA ALA A 357 34.27 -12.55 1.41
C ALA A 357 33.00 -13.32 1.77
N ASP A 358 32.89 -13.73 3.03
CA ASP A 358 31.66 -14.30 3.61
C ASP A 358 31.13 -13.33 4.65
N ASN A 359 29.92 -12.84 4.42
CA ASN A 359 29.22 -11.93 5.32
C ASN A 359 27.95 -12.63 5.78
N LEU A 360 27.80 -12.76 7.09
CA LEU A 360 26.68 -13.42 7.72
C LEU A 360 26.02 -12.51 8.73
N SER A 361 24.83 -12.01 8.41
CA SER A 361 24.02 -11.20 9.33
C SER A 361 22.89 -12.03 9.93
N ARG A 362 22.57 -11.75 11.19
CA ARG A 362 21.42 -12.27 11.94
C ARG A 362 20.68 -11.11 12.54
N ASP A 363 19.46 -10.93 12.08
CA ASP A 363 18.62 -9.80 12.49
C ASP A 363 17.42 -10.30 13.27
N ASN A 364 16.98 -9.48 14.21
CA ASN A 364 15.70 -9.59 14.92
C ASN A 364 15.01 -8.24 14.85
N LYS A 365 13.71 -8.21 14.53
CA LYS A 365 12.97 -6.94 14.49
C LYS A 365 11.50 -7.11 14.80
N TYR A 366 10.91 -6.06 15.35
CA TYR A 366 9.46 -5.90 15.40
C TYR A 366 9.04 -4.48 15.05
N ASN A 367 7.85 -4.37 14.50
CA ASN A 367 7.21 -3.11 14.11
C ASN A 367 5.74 -3.18 14.52
N ILE A 368 5.34 -2.41 15.52
CA ILE A 368 3.98 -2.38 16.06
C ILE A 368 3.43 -0.98 15.93
N GLY A 369 2.41 -0.80 15.10
CA GLY A 369 1.67 0.45 14.95
C GLY A 369 0.26 0.31 15.46
N THR A 370 -0.25 1.33 16.15
CA THR A 370 -1.58 1.35 16.76
C THR A 370 -2.25 2.69 16.51
N ASP A 371 -3.53 2.67 16.11
CA ASP A 371 -4.36 3.85 15.93
C ASP A 371 -5.58 3.80 16.84
N LEU A 372 -5.89 4.95 17.43
CA LEU A 372 -7.15 5.22 18.11
C LEU A 372 -7.90 6.32 17.35
N ILE A 373 -9.12 6.03 16.89
CA ILE A 373 -9.86 6.95 16.02
C ILE A 373 -11.24 7.18 16.63
N PHE A 374 -11.59 8.43 16.77
CA PHE A 374 -12.94 8.86 17.12
C PHE A 374 -13.56 9.62 15.96
N ARG A 375 -14.74 9.20 15.51
CA ARG A 375 -15.51 9.87 14.47
C ARG A 375 -16.87 10.27 15.01
N HIS A 376 -17.23 11.52 14.74
CA HIS A 376 -18.56 12.09 14.99
C HIS A 376 -19.17 12.56 13.67
N ASP A 377 -20.38 12.08 13.37
CA ASP A 377 -21.19 12.51 12.22
C ASP A 377 -22.30 13.44 12.70
N PHE A 378 -22.34 14.66 12.14
CA PHE A 378 -23.33 15.69 12.47
C PHE A 378 -24.62 15.52 11.65
N ASP A 379 -25.71 16.16 12.08
CA ASP A 379 -27.02 16.10 11.40
C ASP A 379 -27.01 16.69 9.97
N ASN A 380 -26.08 17.56 9.67
CA ASN A 380 -25.91 18.20 8.35
C ASN A 380 -24.93 17.43 7.46
N GLU A 381 -24.72 16.14 7.69
CA GLU A 381 -23.79 15.28 6.98
C GLU A 381 -22.30 15.67 7.13
N ALA A 382 -21.98 16.72 7.89
CA ALA A 382 -20.61 17.02 8.25
C ALA A 382 -20.02 15.94 9.15
N SER A 383 -18.70 15.76 9.11
CA SER A 383 -18.04 14.80 10.01
C SER A 383 -16.77 15.38 10.62
N LEU A 384 -16.51 15.03 11.88
CA LEU A 384 -15.28 15.32 12.60
C LEU A 384 -14.58 14.00 12.94
N THR A 385 -13.32 13.86 12.54
CA THR A 385 -12.54 12.65 12.83
C THR A 385 -11.26 13.04 13.54
N PHE A 386 -11.04 12.50 14.73
CA PHE A 386 -9.76 12.56 15.44
C PHE A 386 -9.06 11.22 15.27
N ASN A 387 -7.76 11.24 14.97
CA ASN A 387 -6.89 10.08 14.93
C ASN A 387 -5.65 10.34 15.77
N GLY A 388 -5.32 9.40 16.67
CA GLY A 388 -4.06 9.33 17.39
C GLY A 388 -3.35 8.03 16.99
N HIS A 389 -2.11 8.12 16.54
CA HIS A 389 -1.28 6.98 16.12
C HIS A 389 -0.01 6.89 16.95
N TYR A 390 0.42 5.66 17.24
CA TYR A 390 1.70 5.37 17.86
C TYR A 390 2.34 4.14 17.23
N THR A 391 3.63 4.26 16.85
CA THR A 391 4.46 3.15 16.35
C THR A 391 5.66 2.96 17.25
N ILE A 392 5.98 1.70 17.50
CA ILE A 392 7.26 1.24 18.08
C ILE A 392 7.92 0.35 17.02
N TYR A 393 9.15 0.66 16.71
CA TYR A 393 10.03 -0.15 15.86
C TYR A 393 11.32 -0.42 16.61
N ASP A 394 11.75 -1.67 16.61
CA ASP A 394 12.99 -2.14 17.21
C ASP A 394 13.67 -3.10 16.24
N TYR A 395 14.97 -2.92 16.08
CA TYR A 395 15.80 -3.69 15.16
C TYR A 395 17.16 -3.92 15.76
N GLU A 396 17.61 -5.16 15.71
CA GLU A 396 18.93 -5.61 16.15
C GLU A 396 19.60 -6.44 15.05
N ARG A 397 20.89 -6.22 14.80
CA ARG A 397 21.72 -6.99 13.88
C ARG A 397 23.02 -7.39 14.55
N ASP A 398 23.39 -8.66 14.36
CA ASP A 398 24.69 -9.22 14.61
C ASP A 398 25.26 -9.72 13.27
N GLN A 399 26.40 -9.18 12.85
CA GLN A 399 27.01 -9.45 11.56
C GLN A 399 28.46 -9.89 11.73
N ASP A 400 28.82 -11.02 11.12
CA ASP A 400 30.18 -11.53 10.99
C ASP A 400 30.65 -11.32 9.55
N VAL A 401 31.81 -10.72 9.35
CA VAL A 401 32.43 -10.54 8.04
C VAL A 401 33.85 -11.11 8.08
N PHE A 402 34.15 -12.00 7.15
CA PHE A 402 35.48 -12.55 6.93
C PHE A 402 35.86 -12.35 5.46
N GLN A 403 37.01 -11.74 5.21
CA GLN A 403 37.59 -11.59 3.89
C GLN A 403 38.94 -12.32 3.84
N ASP A 404 39.05 -13.27 2.93
CA ASP A 404 40.21 -14.14 2.69
C ASP A 404 40.90 -13.63 1.42
N GLU A 405 42.08 -13.10 1.55
CA GLU A 405 42.91 -12.58 0.49
C GLU A 405 43.85 -13.65 -0.04
N GLN A 406 44.33 -13.52 -1.26
CA GLN A 406 45.33 -14.45 -1.81
C GLN A 406 46.64 -14.51 -0.98
N ASP A 407 46.97 -13.46 -0.22
CA ASP A 407 48.01 -13.38 0.76
C ASP A 407 47.40 -13.34 2.14
N ASP A 408 47.42 -14.46 2.89
CA ASP A 408 46.83 -14.63 4.24
C ASP A 408 47.24 -13.52 5.23
N ALA A 409 48.32 -12.77 4.97
CA ALA A 409 48.73 -11.65 5.80
C ALA A 409 47.79 -10.42 5.68
N ASN A 410 46.94 -10.40 4.67
CA ASN A 410 45.96 -9.35 4.39
C ASN A 410 44.54 -9.77 4.71
N ASP A 411 44.35 -10.97 5.28
CA ASP A 411 43.01 -11.40 5.71
C ASP A 411 42.42 -10.42 6.72
N SER A 412 41.15 -10.18 6.61
CA SER A 412 40.40 -9.36 7.57
C SER A 412 39.19 -10.11 8.14
N GLU A 413 39.01 -9.98 9.44
CA GLU A 413 37.84 -10.50 10.15
C GLU A 413 37.31 -9.43 11.09
N PHE A 414 36.01 -9.17 11.04
CA PHE A 414 35.39 -8.24 11.98
C PHE A 414 33.92 -8.59 12.20
N ASN A 415 33.41 -8.14 13.33
CA ASN A 415 32.00 -8.23 13.70
C ASN A 415 31.39 -6.84 13.78
N THR A 416 30.11 -6.69 13.36
CA THR A 416 29.35 -5.47 13.61
C THR A 416 28.09 -5.78 14.39
N LEU A 417 27.82 -4.95 15.39
CA LEU A 417 26.57 -4.94 16.15
C LEU A 417 25.83 -3.66 15.81
N ALA A 418 24.61 -3.77 15.28
CA ALA A 418 23.80 -2.60 14.96
C ALA A 418 22.42 -2.71 15.62
N ASN A 419 21.89 -1.59 16.07
CA ASN A 419 20.54 -1.49 16.61
C ASN A 419 19.85 -0.21 16.15
N GLN A 420 18.51 -0.24 16.12
CA GLN A 420 17.69 0.95 15.88
C GLN A 420 16.38 0.86 16.65
N ASP A 421 16.16 1.86 17.50
CA ASP A 421 14.90 2.10 18.21
C ASP A 421 14.21 3.30 17.60
N THR A 422 12.95 3.16 17.18
CA THR A 422 12.17 4.27 16.64
C THR A 422 10.78 4.33 17.27
N GLN A 423 10.39 5.52 17.67
CA GLN A 423 9.06 5.83 18.20
C GLN A 423 8.43 6.93 17.33
N ILE A 424 7.21 6.70 16.88
CA ILE A 424 6.46 7.64 16.06
C ILE A 424 5.13 7.93 16.76
N PHE A 425 4.86 9.20 17.02
CA PHE A 425 3.56 9.67 17.50
C PHE A 425 2.95 10.61 16.48
N THR A 426 1.66 10.38 16.12
CA THR A 426 0.93 11.27 15.23
C THR A 426 -0.46 11.58 15.80
N SER A 427 -0.90 12.81 15.64
CA SER A 427 -2.25 13.26 15.98
C SER A 427 -2.82 14.06 14.83
N LYS A 428 -4.02 13.70 14.37
CA LYS A 428 -4.70 14.31 13.22
C LYS A 428 -6.15 14.61 13.58
N LEU A 429 -6.64 15.80 13.18
CA LEU A 429 -8.04 16.20 13.29
C LEU A 429 -8.53 16.67 11.92
N ASP A 430 -9.54 15.98 11.39
CA ASP A 430 -10.15 16.24 10.09
C ASP A 430 -11.60 16.66 10.26
N TYR A 431 -12.01 17.68 9.53
CA TYR A 431 -13.40 18.12 9.43
C TYR A 431 -13.82 18.18 7.97
N SER A 432 -14.91 17.49 7.64
CA SER A 432 -15.50 17.45 6.30
C SER A 432 -16.90 18.05 6.36
N LEU A 433 -17.16 19.02 5.49
CA LEU A 433 -18.42 19.75 5.40
C LEU A 433 -18.97 19.68 3.96
N PRO A 434 -19.99 18.86 3.68
CA PRO A 434 -20.81 18.99 2.50
C PRO A 434 -21.53 20.35 2.56
N ILE A 435 -21.24 21.24 1.62
CA ILE A 435 -21.87 22.56 1.56
C ILE A 435 -23.22 22.46 0.86
N ASP A 436 -23.27 21.69 -0.22
CA ASP A 436 -24.44 21.30 -0.99
C ASP A 436 -24.18 19.94 -1.68
N GLU A 437 -25.17 19.41 -2.42
CA GLU A 437 -25.08 18.11 -3.12
C GLU A 437 -23.91 18.02 -4.12
N SER A 438 -23.36 19.16 -4.52
CA SER A 438 -22.32 19.26 -5.53
C SER A 438 -20.98 19.81 -5.03
N SER A 439 -20.91 20.23 -3.76
CA SER A 439 -19.70 20.85 -3.21
C SER A 439 -19.39 20.39 -1.79
N THR A 440 -18.09 20.15 -1.55
CA THR A 440 -17.56 19.74 -0.25
C THR A 440 -16.35 20.59 0.12
N PHE A 441 -16.23 20.94 1.38
CA PHE A 441 -15.07 21.60 1.98
C PHE A 441 -14.49 20.69 3.06
N ASP A 442 -13.23 20.31 2.90
CA ASP A 442 -12.48 19.51 3.87
C ASP A 442 -11.35 20.35 4.46
N THR A 443 -11.12 20.25 5.75
CA THR A 443 -9.99 20.91 6.41
C THR A 443 -9.49 20.07 7.56
N GLY A 444 -8.22 20.23 7.92
CA GLY A 444 -7.65 19.52 9.05
C GLY A 444 -6.27 19.99 9.45
N VAL A 445 -5.83 19.48 10.59
CA VAL A 445 -4.50 19.71 11.15
C VAL A 445 -3.87 18.37 11.54
N LYS A 446 -2.55 18.29 11.42
CA LYS A 446 -1.77 17.11 11.81
C LYS A 446 -0.52 17.56 12.57
N PHE A 447 -0.19 16.83 13.60
CA PHE A 447 1.11 16.88 14.28
C PHE A 447 1.74 15.49 14.25
N SER A 448 3.03 15.42 13.96
CA SER A 448 3.82 14.21 13.99
C SER A 448 5.14 14.46 14.70
N ASN A 449 5.56 13.51 15.52
CA ASN A 449 6.85 13.48 16.17
C ASN A 449 7.49 12.10 15.97
N VAL A 450 8.74 12.10 15.56
CA VAL A 450 9.57 10.91 15.38
C VAL A 450 10.83 11.04 16.21
N ASN A 451 11.14 10.01 16.98
CA ASN A 451 12.39 9.86 17.70
C ASN A 451 13.03 8.54 17.27
N THR A 452 14.28 8.61 16.79
CA THR A 452 15.06 7.43 16.43
C THR A 452 16.40 7.49 17.12
N GLU A 453 16.83 6.40 17.73
CA GLU A 453 18.20 6.17 18.16
C GLU A 453 18.74 4.94 17.43
N SER A 454 19.87 5.11 16.76
CA SER A 454 20.55 4.03 16.04
C SER A 454 21.98 3.92 16.56
N GLY A 455 22.47 2.70 16.74
CA GLY A 455 23.84 2.40 17.14
C GLY A 455 24.51 1.45 16.16
N ILE A 456 25.82 1.61 15.97
CA ILE A 456 26.70 0.63 15.34
C ILE A 456 27.98 0.52 16.11
N ALA A 457 28.46 -0.70 16.30
CA ALA A 457 29.78 -0.98 16.86
C ALA A 457 30.51 -1.99 15.97
N ARG A 458 31.72 -1.64 15.51
CA ARG A 458 32.60 -2.56 14.80
C ARG A 458 33.67 -3.10 15.76
N LEU A 459 33.89 -4.41 15.73
CA LEU A 459 34.90 -5.15 16.50
C LEU A 459 35.80 -5.86 15.50
N ASP A 460 37.03 -5.40 15.35
CA ASP A 460 38.02 -6.03 14.49
C ASP A 460 38.59 -7.27 15.22
N VAL A 461 38.71 -8.42 14.54
CA VAL A 461 39.23 -9.66 15.12
C VAL A 461 40.71 -9.76 14.80
N VAL A 462 41.58 -9.59 15.79
CA VAL A 462 43.03 -9.67 15.66
C VAL A 462 43.55 -10.80 16.52
N ASN A 463 44.18 -11.81 15.92
CA ASN A 463 44.63 -13.02 16.60
C ASN A 463 43.53 -13.74 17.43
N GLY A 464 42.29 -13.73 16.91
CA GLY A 464 41.14 -14.34 17.57
C GLY A 464 40.61 -13.55 18.77
N GLN A 465 40.97 -12.27 18.93
CA GLN A 465 40.47 -11.36 19.94
C GLN A 465 39.71 -10.20 19.28
N GLU A 466 38.52 -9.91 19.76
CA GLU A 466 37.73 -8.77 19.33
C GLU A 466 38.30 -7.47 19.93
N ILE A 467 38.60 -6.52 19.09
CA ILE A 467 39.14 -5.19 19.45
C ILE A 467 38.18 -4.13 18.94
N PRO A 468 37.59 -3.27 19.83
CA PRO A 468 36.68 -2.22 19.39
C PRO A 468 37.35 -1.25 18.41
N ASN A 469 36.70 -1.02 17.27
CA ASN A 469 37.10 -0.05 16.24
C ASN A 469 36.33 1.28 16.48
N ALA A 470 36.99 2.25 17.09
CA ALA A 470 36.37 3.52 17.48
C ALA A 470 35.98 4.40 16.27
N GLU A 471 36.64 4.24 15.12
CA GLU A 471 36.35 5.02 13.91
C GLU A 471 35.04 4.58 13.24
N ASN A 472 34.67 3.30 13.42
CA ASN A 472 33.47 2.68 12.87
C ASN A 472 32.45 2.32 13.97
N THR A 473 32.43 3.08 15.06
CA THR A 473 31.50 2.91 16.19
C THR A 473 30.85 4.25 16.50
N ASP A 474 29.51 4.33 16.41
CA ASP A 474 28.78 5.57 16.72
C ASP A 474 27.35 5.26 17.21
N THR A 475 26.76 6.28 17.85
CA THR A 475 25.33 6.35 18.17
C THR A 475 24.75 7.62 17.57
N PHE A 476 23.72 7.48 16.77
CA PHE A 476 23.03 8.57 16.10
C PHE A 476 21.62 8.75 16.66
N GLN A 477 21.30 9.97 17.08
CA GLN A 477 19.97 10.35 17.55
C GLN A 477 19.31 11.28 16.54
N TYR A 478 18.04 11.00 16.21
CA TYR A 478 17.26 11.76 15.26
C TYR A 478 15.89 12.11 15.85
N ASP A 479 15.58 13.41 15.84
CA ASP A 479 14.31 13.98 16.26
C ASP A 479 13.69 14.75 15.09
N GLU A 480 12.43 14.44 14.74
CA GLU A 480 11.67 15.17 13.72
C GLU A 480 10.30 15.56 14.25
N ASN A 481 9.90 16.81 14.00
CA ASN A 481 8.57 17.30 14.26
C ASN A 481 7.98 17.92 13.00
N VAL A 482 6.76 17.48 12.63
CA VAL A 482 6.02 18.02 11.48
C VAL A 482 4.66 18.55 11.96
N PHE A 483 4.40 19.82 11.69
CA PHE A 483 3.09 20.45 11.88
C PHE A 483 2.50 20.73 10.52
N ALA A 484 1.29 20.24 10.26
CA ALA A 484 0.62 20.45 9.00
C ALA A 484 -0.80 20.97 9.19
N ALA A 485 -1.25 21.80 8.24
CA ALA A 485 -2.64 22.21 8.11
C ALA A 485 -3.03 22.17 6.63
N TYR A 486 -4.28 21.84 6.36
CA TYR A 486 -4.77 21.81 4.98
C TYR A 486 -6.22 22.29 4.86
N ALA A 487 -6.56 22.72 3.64
CA ALA A 487 -7.93 22.96 3.21
C ALA A 487 -8.09 22.44 1.78
N ASN A 488 -9.22 21.83 1.49
CA ASN A 488 -9.57 21.32 0.18
C ASN A 488 -11.02 21.71 -0.15
N TYR A 489 -11.27 22.16 -1.37
CA TYR A 489 -12.58 22.47 -1.89
C TYR A 489 -12.83 21.73 -3.18
N SER A 490 -13.94 21.03 -3.27
CA SER A 490 -14.41 20.35 -4.47
C SER A 490 -15.79 20.86 -4.87
N LYS A 491 -16.00 21.02 -6.17
CA LYS A 491 -17.27 21.50 -6.74
C LYS A 491 -17.48 20.87 -8.10
N SER A 492 -18.67 20.30 -8.27
CA SER A 492 -19.16 19.80 -9.56
C SER A 492 -20.26 20.69 -10.11
N TRP A 493 -20.15 21.08 -11.38
CA TRP A 493 -21.19 21.74 -12.16
C TRP A 493 -21.60 20.83 -13.31
N ASP A 494 -22.53 21.27 -14.12
CA ASP A 494 -23.02 20.49 -15.27
C ASP A 494 -21.89 19.97 -16.18
N LYS A 495 -20.94 20.84 -16.56
CA LYS A 495 -19.82 20.54 -17.45
C LYS A 495 -18.43 20.59 -16.80
N TRP A 496 -18.33 21.02 -15.57
CA TRP A 496 -17.05 21.26 -14.91
C TRP A 496 -16.99 20.56 -13.58
N ASP A 497 -15.86 19.90 -13.29
CA ASP A 497 -15.52 19.40 -11.98
C ASP A 497 -14.20 20.03 -11.54
N LEU A 498 -14.22 20.74 -10.41
CA LEU A 498 -13.08 21.41 -9.80
C LEU A 498 -12.71 20.71 -8.50
N ASN A 499 -11.43 20.46 -8.31
CA ASN A 499 -10.84 20.18 -7.00
C ASN A 499 -9.65 21.11 -6.80
N PHE A 500 -9.61 21.81 -5.66
CA PHE A 500 -8.50 22.69 -5.29
C PHE A 500 -8.16 22.49 -3.82
N GLY A 501 -6.90 22.22 -3.54
CA GLY A 501 -6.40 22.02 -2.20
C GLY A 501 -5.09 22.74 -1.94
N LEU A 502 -4.88 23.09 -0.68
CA LEU A 502 -3.63 23.65 -0.20
C LEU A 502 -3.29 22.98 1.14
N ARG A 503 -2.10 22.47 1.24
CA ARG A 503 -1.51 21.99 2.48
C ARG A 503 -0.25 22.78 2.78
N VAL A 504 -0.03 23.08 4.05
CA VAL A 504 1.18 23.75 4.55
C VAL A 504 1.81 22.88 5.61
N GLU A 505 3.13 22.81 5.63
CA GLU A 505 3.88 22.02 6.60
C GLU A 505 5.08 22.81 7.14
N GLN A 506 5.25 22.77 8.45
CA GLN A 506 6.47 23.18 9.15
C GLN A 506 7.17 21.94 9.67
N THR A 507 8.40 21.72 9.23
CA THR A 507 9.23 20.59 9.63
C THR A 507 10.46 21.08 10.38
N ASN A 508 10.75 20.47 11.53
CA ASN A 508 11.93 20.73 12.34
C ASN A 508 12.66 19.39 12.55
N ILE A 509 13.92 19.31 12.15
CA ILE A 509 14.76 18.12 12.24
C ILE A 509 15.99 18.41 13.06
N LYS A 510 16.41 17.45 13.88
CA LYS A 510 17.69 17.46 14.61
C LYS A 510 18.30 16.07 14.57
N GLY A 511 19.41 15.92 13.86
CA GLY A 511 20.26 14.74 13.88
C GLY A 511 21.52 14.99 14.70
N ARG A 512 21.94 14.05 15.53
CA ARG A 512 23.14 14.16 16.37
C ARG A 512 23.91 12.85 16.39
N SER A 513 25.15 12.87 15.90
CA SER A 513 26.15 11.82 16.18
C SER A 513 26.79 12.07 17.53
N LEU A 514 26.82 11.05 18.39
CA LEU A 514 27.40 11.18 19.74
C LEU A 514 28.92 11.05 19.72
N THR A 515 29.46 10.21 18.82
CA THR A 515 30.91 10.01 18.68
C THR A 515 31.57 11.15 17.96
N LEU A 516 31.04 11.57 16.80
CA LEU A 516 31.56 12.68 16.01
C LEU A 516 31.25 14.04 16.66
N THR A 517 30.35 14.06 17.67
CA THR A 517 29.83 15.29 18.32
C THR A 517 29.24 16.30 17.35
N GLU A 518 28.81 15.84 16.17
CA GLU A 518 28.19 16.65 15.13
C GLU A 518 26.68 16.73 15.34
N THR A 519 26.14 17.90 15.00
CA THR A 519 24.69 18.12 15.04
C THR A 519 24.23 18.77 13.76
N ASN A 520 23.37 18.11 13.03
CA ASN A 520 22.65 18.66 11.87
C ASN A 520 21.26 19.13 12.29
N LYS A 521 20.87 20.31 11.86
CA LYS A 521 19.54 20.88 12.09
C LYS A 521 18.97 21.37 10.78
N GLN A 522 17.71 21.02 10.54
CA GLN A 522 16.95 21.52 9.40
C GLN A 522 15.63 22.09 9.92
N ASP A 523 15.22 23.22 9.39
CA ASP A 523 13.97 23.91 9.70
C ASP A 523 13.44 24.49 8.40
N TYR A 524 12.26 24.01 7.96
CA TYR A 524 11.69 24.48 6.70
C TYR A 524 10.16 24.50 6.74
N PHE A 525 9.61 25.51 6.07
CA PHE A 525 8.18 25.71 5.87
C PHE A 525 7.83 25.58 4.39
N ASN A 526 6.87 24.74 4.05
CA ASN A 526 6.53 24.45 2.68
C ASN A 526 5.02 24.49 2.41
N TRP A 527 4.69 24.80 1.15
CA TRP A 527 3.36 24.85 0.60
C TRP A 527 3.21 23.73 -0.43
N PHE A 528 2.11 22.99 -0.33
CA PHE A 528 1.77 21.87 -1.22
C PHE A 528 0.39 22.10 -1.84
N PRO A 529 0.29 22.96 -2.87
CA PRO A 529 -0.92 23.14 -3.63
C PRO A 529 -1.20 21.92 -4.50
N ASN A 530 -2.48 21.58 -4.67
CA ASN A 530 -2.97 20.70 -5.70
C ASN A 530 -4.21 21.30 -6.35
N ALA A 531 -4.39 21.03 -7.63
CA ALA A 531 -5.56 21.45 -8.37
C ALA A 531 -5.88 20.47 -9.48
N SER A 532 -7.14 20.21 -9.73
CA SER A 532 -7.60 19.55 -10.93
C SER A 532 -8.88 20.20 -11.45
N LEU A 533 -8.96 20.34 -12.75
CA LEU A 533 -10.11 20.89 -13.45
C LEU A 533 -10.45 19.96 -14.62
N THR A 534 -11.66 19.43 -14.58
CA THR A 534 -12.20 18.62 -15.68
C THR A 534 -13.28 19.38 -16.42
N TYR A 535 -13.23 19.36 -17.74
CA TYR A 535 -14.27 19.88 -18.63
C TYR A 535 -14.88 18.73 -19.45
N LYS A 536 -16.19 18.55 -19.34
CA LYS A 536 -16.97 17.57 -20.11
C LYS A 536 -17.36 18.21 -21.45
N LEU A 537 -16.61 17.82 -22.50
CA LEU A 537 -16.90 18.28 -23.87
C LEU A 537 -18.21 17.67 -24.39
N SER A 538 -18.45 16.39 -24.09
CA SER A 538 -19.68 15.64 -24.36
C SER A 538 -19.87 14.59 -23.25
N GLU A 539 -20.92 13.75 -23.36
CA GLU A 539 -21.12 12.61 -22.45
C GLU A 539 -19.96 11.62 -22.54
N ASP A 540 -19.36 11.46 -23.72
CA ASP A 540 -18.29 10.50 -24.00
C ASP A 540 -16.88 11.07 -23.94
N VAL A 541 -16.70 12.39 -23.79
CA VAL A 541 -15.38 13.04 -23.89
C VAL A 541 -15.19 14.05 -22.77
N SER A 542 -14.13 13.87 -22.01
CA SER A 542 -13.69 14.83 -20.98
C SER A 542 -12.20 15.17 -21.11
N LEU A 543 -11.87 16.40 -20.76
CA LEU A 543 -10.50 16.93 -20.67
C LEU A 543 -10.21 17.30 -19.22
N THR A 544 -9.13 16.79 -18.65
CA THR A 544 -8.70 17.06 -17.28
C THR A 544 -7.30 17.62 -17.27
N GLY A 545 -7.13 18.83 -16.72
CA GLY A 545 -5.84 19.40 -16.36
C GLY A 545 -5.60 19.27 -14.85
N SER A 546 -4.40 18.87 -14.44
CA SER A 546 -4.06 18.79 -13.03
C SER A 546 -2.63 19.25 -12.74
N TYR A 547 -2.44 19.81 -11.56
CA TYR A 547 -1.15 20.19 -10.99
C TYR A 547 -1.08 19.74 -9.54
N LYS A 548 0.10 19.28 -9.12
CA LYS A 548 0.40 18.90 -7.74
C LYS A 548 1.85 19.19 -7.40
N ARG A 549 2.08 19.72 -6.18
CA ARG A 549 3.38 19.73 -5.53
C ARG A 549 3.40 18.76 -4.38
N SER A 550 4.45 17.94 -4.29
CA SER A 550 4.66 16.94 -3.23
C SER A 550 6.11 16.97 -2.73
N ILE A 551 6.38 16.22 -1.65
CA ILE A 551 7.70 16.10 -1.04
C ILE A 551 8.02 14.61 -0.87
N THR A 552 9.29 14.25 -0.99
CA THR A 552 9.81 12.95 -0.54
C THR A 552 10.92 13.21 0.48
N ARG A 553 10.74 12.70 1.70
CA ARG A 553 11.72 12.84 2.77
C ARG A 553 12.73 11.69 2.73
N PRO A 554 13.99 11.92 3.12
CA PRO A 554 14.97 10.82 3.27
C PRO A 554 14.47 9.77 4.25
N PHE A 555 14.86 8.52 4.05
CA PHE A 555 14.68 7.49 5.08
C PHE A 555 15.58 7.80 6.29
N TYR A 556 15.18 7.36 7.48
CA TYR A 556 15.96 7.62 8.72
C TYR A 556 17.33 6.96 8.67
N THR A 557 17.43 5.79 8.02
CA THR A 557 18.70 5.08 7.78
C THR A 557 19.62 5.84 6.84
N ASP A 558 19.09 6.53 5.83
CA ASP A 558 19.88 7.29 4.87
C ASP A 558 20.55 8.53 5.50
N LEU A 559 19.95 9.04 6.58
CA LEU A 559 20.46 10.17 7.36
C LEU A 559 21.51 9.78 8.43
N ASN A 560 21.65 8.50 8.68
CA ASN A 560 22.55 7.96 9.69
C ASN A 560 23.98 7.91 9.14
N PRO A 561 24.98 8.58 9.72
CA PRO A 561 26.34 8.69 9.17
C PRO A 561 27.18 7.41 9.24
N PHE A 562 26.57 6.28 9.60
CA PHE A 562 27.28 5.02 9.79
C PHE A 562 27.83 4.43 8.51
N THR A 563 28.92 3.64 8.64
CA THR A 563 29.45 2.77 7.60
C THR A 563 28.93 1.36 7.82
N PHE A 564 28.17 0.83 6.85
CA PHE A 564 27.78 -0.57 6.81
C PHE A 564 28.68 -1.30 5.81
N PHE A 565 29.26 -2.43 6.25
CA PHE A 565 30.19 -3.20 5.47
C PHE A 565 29.48 -4.38 4.79
N ILE A 566 29.56 -4.45 3.44
CA ILE A 566 29.26 -5.68 2.71
C ILE A 566 30.52 -6.55 2.74
N ASN A 567 31.68 -5.93 2.50
CA ASN A 567 33.04 -6.42 2.74
C ASN A 567 33.95 -5.18 2.88
N GLU A 568 35.27 -5.36 3.02
CA GLU A 568 36.22 -4.23 3.16
C GLU A 568 36.28 -3.30 1.94
N ASN A 569 35.90 -3.81 0.74
CA ASN A 569 35.97 -3.07 -0.50
C ASN A 569 34.60 -2.54 -0.97
N THR A 570 33.52 -2.95 -0.31
CA THR A 570 32.15 -2.53 -0.65
C THR A 570 31.40 -2.11 0.60
N ILE A 571 31.08 -0.83 0.70
CA ILE A 571 30.47 -0.22 1.89
C ILE A 571 29.21 0.58 1.51
N VAL A 572 28.32 0.73 2.47
CA VAL A 572 27.16 1.63 2.38
C VAL A 572 27.33 2.72 3.44
N LEU A 573 27.22 3.96 3.02
CA LEU A 573 27.36 5.14 3.87
C LEU A 573 26.05 5.90 3.93
N GLY A 574 25.64 6.37 5.10
CA GLY A 574 24.56 7.34 5.19
C GLY A 574 25.03 8.78 4.96
N ASN A 575 24.07 9.69 4.80
CA ASN A 575 24.33 11.11 4.55
C ASN A 575 23.40 12.01 5.38
N PRO A 576 23.84 12.52 6.53
CA PRO A 576 23.01 13.37 7.39
C PRO A 576 22.69 14.74 6.77
N SER A 577 23.32 15.10 5.66
CA SER A 577 23.09 16.36 4.95
C SER A 577 21.99 16.32 3.92
N LEU A 578 21.36 15.16 3.70
CA LEU A 578 20.29 14.99 2.73
C LEU A 578 19.17 16.01 2.93
N GLN A 579 18.72 16.56 1.82
CA GLN A 579 17.55 17.43 1.75
C GLN A 579 16.36 16.66 1.17
N PRO A 580 15.13 17.02 1.53
CA PRO A 580 13.98 16.41 0.90
C PRO A 580 13.90 16.74 -0.60
N THR A 581 13.37 15.81 -1.38
CA THR A 581 13.02 16.02 -2.79
C THR A 581 11.69 16.75 -2.90
N TYR A 582 11.61 17.80 -3.69
CA TYR A 582 10.34 18.46 -4.06
C TYR A 582 9.94 18.07 -5.48
N ILE A 583 8.66 17.75 -5.67
CA ILE A 583 8.16 17.25 -6.95
C ILE A 583 7.00 18.13 -7.42
N ASP A 584 7.16 18.77 -8.56
CA ASP A 584 6.11 19.51 -9.26
C ASP A 584 5.62 18.69 -10.45
N SER A 585 4.35 18.26 -10.44
CA SER A 585 3.76 17.40 -11.46
C SER A 585 2.60 18.08 -12.16
N TYR A 586 2.62 18.07 -13.49
CA TYR A 586 1.59 18.59 -14.39
C TYR A 586 1.06 17.47 -15.27
N ARG A 587 -0.24 17.37 -15.45
CA ARG A 587 -0.86 16.38 -16.31
C ARG A 587 -2.04 16.96 -17.07
N LEU A 588 -2.14 16.65 -18.36
CA LEU A 588 -3.29 16.93 -19.21
C LEU A 588 -3.79 15.60 -19.79
N ALA A 589 -5.01 15.21 -19.47
CA ALA A 589 -5.58 13.93 -19.86
C ALA A 589 -6.93 14.12 -20.56
N THR A 590 -7.15 13.34 -21.61
CA THR A 590 -8.44 13.22 -22.30
C THR A 590 -8.95 11.81 -22.14
N ASN A 591 -10.15 11.65 -21.61
CA ASN A 591 -10.87 10.38 -21.59
C ASN A 591 -11.95 10.39 -22.65
N PHE A 592 -12.10 9.30 -23.40
CA PHE A 592 -13.12 9.19 -24.45
C PHE A 592 -13.67 7.76 -24.57
N LEU A 593 -14.98 7.69 -24.91
CA LEU A 593 -15.74 6.44 -25.03
C LEU A 593 -15.66 5.54 -23.78
N GLU A 594 -15.45 6.11 -22.57
CA GLU A 594 -15.26 5.38 -21.29
C GLU A 594 -14.11 4.35 -21.29
N HIS A 595 -13.52 4.04 -22.43
CA HIS A 595 -12.54 2.98 -22.65
C HIS A 595 -11.12 3.49 -22.83
N PHE A 596 -10.95 4.72 -23.32
CA PHE A 596 -9.65 5.24 -23.71
C PHE A 596 -9.23 6.43 -22.85
N THR A 597 -7.95 6.47 -22.49
CA THR A 597 -7.30 7.65 -21.92
C THR A 597 -6.04 7.95 -22.70
N VAL A 598 -5.88 9.20 -23.11
CA VAL A 598 -4.61 9.75 -23.60
C VAL A 598 -4.19 10.87 -22.69
N ALA A 599 -2.95 10.91 -22.27
CA ALA A 599 -2.44 11.99 -21.43
C ALA A 599 -1.03 12.40 -21.83
N ALA A 600 -0.70 13.66 -21.57
CA ALA A 600 0.66 14.17 -21.52
C ALA A 600 0.98 14.56 -20.07
N TYR A 601 2.20 14.33 -19.63
CA TYR A 601 2.62 14.71 -18.30
C TYR A 601 4.05 15.26 -18.31
N TYR A 602 4.35 16.07 -17.29
CA TYR A 602 5.66 16.60 -16.98
C TYR A 602 5.84 16.65 -15.47
N SER A 603 6.92 16.08 -14.97
CA SER A 603 7.29 16.10 -13.54
C SER A 603 8.73 16.57 -13.39
N LYS A 604 8.94 17.56 -12.53
CA LYS A 604 10.26 18.04 -12.14
C LYS A 604 10.52 17.67 -10.68
N TYR A 605 11.66 17.07 -10.43
CA TYR A 605 12.14 16.69 -9.11
C TYR A 605 13.34 17.58 -8.76
N ASP A 606 13.21 18.36 -7.73
CA ASP A 606 14.26 19.22 -7.21
C ASP A 606 14.92 18.52 -6.01
N GLY A 607 16.21 18.26 -6.09
CA GLY A 607 16.96 17.54 -5.08
C GLY A 607 16.61 16.06 -4.99
N ASN A 608 16.36 15.35 -6.11
CA ASN A 608 15.99 13.93 -6.10
C ASN A 608 17.01 13.06 -5.35
N ILE A 609 16.56 12.33 -4.32
CA ILE A 609 17.41 11.46 -3.52
C ILE A 609 17.63 10.16 -4.27
N ILE A 610 18.87 9.77 -4.46
CA ILE A 610 19.30 8.50 -5.03
C ILE A 610 20.40 7.87 -4.18
N GLU A 611 20.55 6.55 -4.23
CA GLU A 611 21.74 5.86 -3.74
C GLU A 611 22.74 5.75 -4.89
N LEU A 612 23.89 6.41 -4.72
CA LEU A 612 24.91 6.50 -5.78
C LEU A 612 26.10 5.63 -5.43
N PRO A 613 26.46 4.61 -6.25
CA PRO A 613 27.73 3.92 -6.11
C PRO A 613 28.87 4.86 -6.57
N ARG A 614 29.84 5.07 -5.69
CA ARG A 614 31.06 5.82 -5.97
C ARG A 614 32.26 4.92 -5.81
N GLN A 615 33.01 4.71 -6.88
CA GLN A 615 34.30 4.02 -6.81
C GLN A 615 35.44 4.99 -6.48
N ASN A 616 36.24 4.62 -5.50
CA ASN A 616 37.52 5.29 -5.21
C ASN A 616 38.65 4.53 -5.90
N ASN A 617 39.15 5.09 -6.98
CA ASN A 617 40.23 4.46 -7.79
C ASN A 617 41.59 4.41 -7.10
N THR A 618 41.75 5.02 -5.92
CA THR A 618 43.03 4.98 -5.17
C THR A 618 43.00 3.86 -4.13
N THR A 619 41.87 3.67 -3.48
CA THR A 619 41.73 2.69 -2.41
C THR A 619 41.00 1.41 -2.86
N ASN A 620 40.49 1.38 -4.09
CA ASN A 620 39.68 0.31 -4.67
C ASN A 620 38.45 -0.03 -3.81
N VAL A 621 37.81 0.99 -3.24
CA VAL A 621 36.60 0.89 -2.45
C VAL A 621 35.41 1.43 -3.25
N ILE A 622 34.28 0.74 -3.19
CA ILE A 622 33.00 1.18 -3.73
C ILE A 622 32.12 1.56 -2.54
N ALA A 623 31.70 2.83 -2.50
CA ALA A 623 30.80 3.35 -1.47
C ALA A 623 29.42 3.66 -2.08
N PHE A 624 28.38 3.03 -1.59
CA PHE A 624 26.99 3.39 -1.89
C PHE A 624 26.57 4.49 -0.92
N THR A 625 26.23 5.68 -1.45
CA THR A 625 25.91 6.84 -0.60
C THR A 625 24.65 7.53 -1.11
N PRO A 626 23.60 7.69 -0.27
CA PRO A 626 22.44 8.48 -0.62
C PRO A 626 22.85 9.95 -0.85
N THR A 627 22.42 10.48 -1.99
CA THR A 627 22.85 11.79 -2.47
C THR A 627 21.67 12.50 -3.14
N ASN A 628 21.56 13.82 -2.98
CA ASN A 628 20.60 14.61 -3.74
C ASN A 628 21.17 14.90 -5.14
N LEU A 629 20.43 14.52 -6.18
CA LEU A 629 20.67 15.01 -7.54
C LEU A 629 20.37 16.50 -7.63
N LYS A 630 20.98 17.19 -8.57
CA LYS A 630 20.67 18.59 -8.85
C LYS A 630 19.25 18.74 -9.38
N ASP A 631 18.93 18.02 -10.45
CA ASP A 631 17.61 17.99 -11.08
C ASP A 631 17.32 16.59 -11.66
N LYS A 632 16.02 16.22 -11.60
CA LYS A 632 15.48 15.13 -12.41
C LYS A 632 14.22 15.61 -13.10
N VAL A 633 14.08 15.29 -14.37
CA VAL A 633 12.89 15.61 -15.16
C VAL A 633 12.36 14.32 -15.80
N ASP A 634 11.05 14.11 -15.68
CA ASP A 634 10.32 13.00 -16.30
C ASP A 634 9.10 13.56 -17.03
N TYR A 635 9.01 13.33 -18.35
CA TYR A 635 7.88 13.77 -19.16
C TYR A 635 7.56 12.76 -20.24
N GLY A 636 6.29 12.70 -20.63
CA GLY A 636 5.87 11.70 -21.60
C GLY A 636 4.42 11.74 -21.96
N PHE A 637 4.03 10.68 -22.66
CA PHE A 637 2.67 10.47 -23.12
C PHE A 637 2.20 9.09 -22.69
N ASP A 638 0.97 9.06 -22.13
CA ASP A 638 0.30 7.81 -21.74
C ASP A 638 -0.84 7.51 -22.68
N PHE A 639 -1.03 6.23 -22.96
CA PHE A 639 -2.21 5.68 -23.58
C PHE A 639 -2.73 4.52 -22.73
N GLU A 640 -4.03 4.51 -22.45
CA GLU A 640 -4.69 3.43 -21.72
C GLU A 640 -5.95 3.00 -22.45
N PHE A 641 -6.19 1.71 -22.46
CA PHE A 641 -7.36 1.08 -23.04
C PHE A 641 -7.86 -0.05 -22.15
N TYR A 642 -9.13 0.01 -21.77
CA TYR A 642 -9.82 -1.07 -21.07
C TYR A 642 -11.06 -1.48 -21.85
N TYR A 643 -11.25 -2.78 -22.07
CA TYR A 643 -12.36 -3.29 -22.83
C TYR A 643 -12.82 -4.67 -22.35
N SER A 644 -14.11 -4.79 -22.07
CA SER A 644 -14.75 -6.08 -21.82
C SER A 644 -15.20 -6.68 -23.17
N ALA A 645 -14.37 -7.53 -23.76
CA ALA A 645 -14.61 -8.10 -25.10
C ALA A 645 -15.83 -9.03 -25.11
N THR A 646 -16.05 -9.76 -24.01
CA THR A 646 -17.21 -10.63 -23.80
C THR A 646 -17.65 -10.57 -22.32
N SER A 647 -18.69 -11.32 -21.95
CA SER A 647 -19.07 -11.49 -20.54
C SER A 647 -18.02 -12.24 -19.70
N THR A 648 -17.02 -12.83 -20.33
CA THR A 648 -16.03 -13.71 -19.72
C THR A 648 -14.60 -13.33 -20.03
N TRP A 649 -14.36 -12.25 -20.78
CA TRP A 649 -13.04 -11.79 -21.16
C TRP A 649 -12.90 -10.29 -21.07
N ASP A 650 -11.99 -9.85 -20.21
CA ASP A 650 -11.60 -8.46 -20.01
C ASP A 650 -10.15 -8.26 -20.42
N LEU A 651 -9.91 -7.16 -21.12
CA LEU A 651 -8.61 -6.75 -21.65
C LEU A 651 -8.25 -5.37 -21.11
N TYR A 652 -7.07 -5.22 -20.55
CA TYR A 652 -6.46 -3.94 -20.26
C TYR A 652 -5.11 -3.82 -20.96
N PHE A 653 -4.89 -2.70 -21.60
CA PHE A 653 -3.61 -2.32 -22.18
C PHE A 653 -3.29 -0.88 -21.78
N ALA A 654 -2.06 -0.66 -21.30
CA ALA A 654 -1.54 0.68 -21.10
C ALA A 654 -0.10 0.76 -21.60
N THR A 655 0.26 1.90 -22.15
CA THR A 655 1.64 2.20 -22.51
C THR A 655 1.97 3.63 -22.19
N SER A 656 3.19 3.86 -21.72
CA SER A 656 3.77 5.19 -21.51
C SER A 656 5.05 5.27 -22.36
N PHE A 657 5.16 6.31 -23.15
CA PHE A 657 6.39 6.66 -23.85
C PHE A 657 6.93 7.93 -23.21
N TYR A 658 8.10 7.84 -22.60
CA TYR A 658 8.60 8.87 -21.70
C TYR A 658 10.10 9.10 -21.84
N ASN A 659 10.52 10.27 -21.41
CA ASN A 659 11.93 10.66 -21.29
C ASN A 659 12.27 10.91 -19.82
N ILE A 660 13.35 10.33 -19.35
CA ILE A 660 13.96 10.63 -18.04
C ILE A 660 15.29 11.32 -18.29
N SER A 661 15.50 12.47 -17.64
CA SER A 661 16.78 13.15 -17.54
C SER A 661 17.14 13.30 -16.07
N GLU A 662 18.31 12.81 -15.68
CA GLU A 662 18.90 12.94 -14.35
C GLU A 662 20.22 13.73 -14.45
N GLU A 663 20.33 14.80 -13.64
CA GLU A 663 21.49 15.69 -13.59
C GLU A 663 22.09 15.72 -12.19
N ALA A 664 23.38 15.48 -12.08
CA ALA A 664 24.16 15.63 -10.85
C ALA A 664 25.34 16.57 -11.03
N ASP A 665 25.75 17.23 -9.95
CA ASP A 665 26.94 18.07 -9.89
C ASP A 665 27.98 17.35 -9.00
N PHE A 666 29.10 17.00 -9.60
CA PHE A 666 30.23 16.34 -8.94
C PHE A 666 31.46 17.25 -9.03
N ASP A 667 31.74 18.02 -7.99
CA ASP A 667 32.94 18.87 -7.88
C ASP A 667 33.19 19.75 -9.16
N GLU A 668 32.15 20.51 -9.55
CA GLU A 668 32.09 21.37 -10.74
C GLU A 668 31.95 20.60 -12.09
N ASN A 669 31.84 19.29 -12.08
CA ASN A 669 31.53 18.49 -13.26
C ASN A 669 30.05 18.11 -13.27
N ILE A 670 29.33 18.55 -14.28
CA ILE A 670 27.93 18.19 -14.48
C ILE A 670 27.86 16.87 -15.24
N VAL A 671 27.17 15.89 -14.66
CA VAL A 671 26.82 14.63 -15.31
C VAL A 671 25.33 14.65 -15.60
N GLU A 672 24.96 14.47 -16.84
CA GLU A 672 23.57 14.36 -17.28
C GLU A 672 23.39 13.03 -18.03
N LEU A 673 22.42 12.23 -17.59
CA LEU A 673 21.94 11.06 -18.34
C LEU A 673 20.50 11.31 -18.76
N ASN A 674 20.25 11.15 -20.07
CA ASN A 674 18.96 11.42 -20.70
C ASN A 674 18.58 10.23 -21.59
N GLN A 675 17.41 9.64 -21.35
CA GLN A 675 16.98 8.45 -22.07
C GLN A 675 15.48 8.48 -22.36
N TRP A 676 15.10 8.25 -23.62
CA TRP A 676 13.74 7.87 -23.98
C TRP A 676 13.50 6.39 -23.71
N SER A 677 12.39 6.10 -23.09
CA SER A 677 11.98 4.74 -22.76
C SER A 677 10.50 4.52 -23.03
N ASN A 678 10.08 3.27 -22.96
CA ASN A 678 8.69 2.92 -22.95
C ASN A 678 8.38 1.92 -21.84
N TYR A 679 7.18 2.04 -21.33
CA TYR A 679 6.58 1.10 -20.41
C TYR A 679 5.28 0.62 -21.02
N SER A 680 5.02 -0.70 -21.02
CA SER A 680 3.79 -1.25 -21.56
C SER A 680 3.29 -2.40 -20.69
N ILE A 681 2.00 -2.39 -20.37
CA ILE A 681 1.33 -3.46 -19.65
C ILE A 681 0.19 -4.01 -20.48
N PHE A 682 0.07 -5.33 -20.51
CA PHE A 682 -0.98 -6.07 -21.19
C PHE A 682 -1.55 -7.09 -20.21
N GLN A 683 -2.81 -6.90 -19.83
CA GLN A 683 -3.51 -7.79 -18.89
C GLN A 683 -4.73 -8.39 -19.55
N ASN A 684 -4.91 -9.69 -19.37
CA ASN A 684 -6.08 -10.43 -19.81
C ASN A 684 -6.67 -11.18 -18.63
N SER A 685 -7.96 -11.05 -18.44
CA SER A 685 -8.71 -11.77 -17.42
C SER A 685 -9.81 -12.58 -18.08
N PHE A 686 -9.82 -13.88 -17.79
CA PHE A 686 -10.79 -14.82 -18.32
C PHE A 686 -11.59 -15.46 -17.18
N SER A 687 -12.90 -15.55 -17.37
CA SER A 687 -13.79 -16.31 -16.49
C SER A 687 -14.39 -17.46 -17.29
N PHE A 688 -14.17 -18.68 -16.85
CA PHE A 688 -14.67 -19.89 -17.50
C PHE A 688 -15.78 -20.53 -16.69
N LEU A 689 -16.55 -21.42 -17.31
CA LEU A 689 -17.71 -22.09 -16.77
C LEU A 689 -18.89 -21.12 -16.55
N GLU A 690 -20.11 -21.67 -16.54
CA GLU A 690 -21.33 -20.88 -16.37
C GLU A 690 -21.40 -20.18 -15.01
N ASP A 691 -20.90 -20.88 -13.96
CA ASP A 691 -20.83 -20.36 -12.58
C ASP A 691 -19.62 -19.46 -12.33
N LYS A 692 -18.78 -19.18 -13.36
CA LYS A 692 -17.53 -18.40 -13.30
C LYS A 692 -16.57 -18.84 -12.18
N SER A 693 -16.62 -20.11 -11.81
CA SER A 693 -15.81 -20.68 -10.74
C SER A 693 -14.36 -20.97 -11.14
N LEU A 694 -14.01 -20.83 -12.40
CA LEU A 694 -12.65 -20.96 -12.93
C LEU A 694 -12.24 -19.65 -13.59
N ASN A 695 -11.18 -19.03 -13.08
CA ASN A 695 -10.66 -17.76 -13.61
C ASN A 695 -9.19 -17.93 -13.95
N ALA A 696 -8.75 -17.29 -15.02
CA ALA A 696 -7.35 -17.22 -15.41
C ALA A 696 -6.97 -15.78 -15.76
N ASN A 697 -5.76 -15.37 -15.37
CA ASN A 697 -5.21 -14.07 -15.67
C ASN A 697 -3.83 -14.23 -16.31
N LEU A 698 -3.54 -13.41 -17.31
CA LEU A 698 -2.21 -13.28 -17.91
C LEU A 698 -1.84 -11.80 -17.87
N THR A 699 -0.70 -11.49 -17.24
CA THR A 699 -0.14 -10.15 -17.21
C THR A 699 1.26 -10.17 -17.82
N LEU A 700 1.49 -9.28 -18.75
CA LEU A 700 2.80 -9.02 -19.35
C LEU A 700 3.12 -7.55 -19.16
N THR A 701 4.29 -7.25 -18.59
CA THR A 701 4.74 -5.89 -18.35
C THR A 701 6.15 -5.72 -18.93
N TRP A 702 6.26 -4.92 -19.98
CA TRP A 702 7.51 -4.55 -20.59
C TRP A 702 8.00 -3.22 -20.01
N VAL A 703 9.25 -3.16 -19.60
CA VAL A 703 9.95 -1.93 -19.22
C VAL A 703 11.15 -1.80 -20.14
N GLY A 704 11.15 -0.80 -21.00
CA GLY A 704 12.25 -0.52 -21.93
C GLY A 704 13.50 0.01 -21.20
N LYS A 705 14.61 -0.05 -21.87
CA LYS A 705 15.87 0.53 -21.39
C LYS A 705 15.67 1.97 -20.92
N ASN A 706 16.13 2.29 -19.71
CA ASN A 706 15.89 3.58 -19.06
C ASN A 706 17.07 4.02 -18.19
N VAL A 707 16.96 5.24 -17.62
CA VAL A 707 17.92 5.76 -16.64
C VAL A 707 17.30 5.69 -15.25
N GLN A 708 18.03 5.14 -14.29
CA GLN A 708 17.68 5.12 -12.88
C GLN A 708 18.94 5.36 -12.04
N GLN A 709 18.91 6.35 -11.16
CA GLN A 709 20.02 6.63 -10.24
C GLN A 709 21.37 6.85 -10.96
N LEU A 710 21.35 7.62 -12.06
CA LEU A 710 22.50 7.85 -12.92
C LEU A 710 23.14 6.56 -13.50
N GLN A 711 22.34 5.50 -13.60
CA GLN A 711 22.71 4.25 -14.26
C GLN A 711 21.79 4.00 -15.45
N THR A 712 22.35 3.39 -16.47
CA THR A 712 21.54 2.82 -17.56
C THR A 712 21.07 1.44 -17.13
N VAL A 713 19.77 1.22 -17.14
CA VAL A 713 19.14 -0.09 -16.84
C VAL A 713 18.55 -0.66 -18.11
N GLU A 714 18.91 -1.90 -18.44
CA GLU A 714 18.45 -2.59 -19.65
C GLU A 714 16.97 -2.98 -19.57
N ASP A 715 16.39 -3.35 -20.68
CA ASP A 715 14.98 -3.68 -20.78
C ASP A 715 14.63 -5.01 -20.10
N ARG A 716 13.40 -5.11 -19.58
CA ARG A 716 12.92 -6.27 -18.81
C ARG A 716 11.46 -6.59 -19.17
N LEU A 717 11.11 -7.88 -19.11
CA LEU A 717 9.75 -8.37 -19.26
C LEU A 717 9.30 -9.14 -18.02
N PHE A 718 8.38 -8.57 -17.27
CA PHE A 718 7.67 -9.25 -16.21
C PHE A 718 6.51 -10.03 -16.79
N SER A 719 6.37 -11.30 -16.44
CA SER A 719 5.32 -12.15 -16.95
C SER A 719 4.71 -13.00 -15.85
N GLU A 720 3.40 -12.93 -15.70
CA GLU A 720 2.63 -13.70 -14.72
C GLU A 720 1.44 -14.38 -15.39
N PHE A 721 1.25 -15.65 -15.07
CA PHE A 721 0.03 -16.39 -15.36
C PHE A 721 -0.54 -16.95 -14.07
N SER A 722 -1.83 -16.74 -13.83
CA SER A 722 -2.51 -17.31 -12.68
C SER A 722 -3.84 -17.93 -13.06
N ILE A 723 -4.19 -19.01 -12.34
CA ILE A 723 -5.48 -19.69 -12.48
C ILE A 723 -6.04 -19.96 -11.09
N THR A 724 -7.33 -19.71 -10.90
CA THR A 724 -8.04 -19.94 -9.64
C THR A 724 -9.28 -20.76 -9.90
N LYS A 725 -9.56 -21.74 -9.02
CA LYS A 725 -10.76 -22.58 -9.07
C LYS A 725 -11.47 -22.57 -7.73
N SER A 726 -12.71 -22.12 -7.73
CA SER A 726 -13.63 -22.27 -6.58
C SER A 726 -14.14 -23.71 -6.51
N ILE A 727 -14.05 -24.33 -5.35
CA ILE A 727 -14.44 -25.70 -5.04
C ILE A 727 -15.27 -25.72 -3.76
N LEU A 728 -15.77 -26.88 -3.35
CA LEU A 728 -16.52 -27.07 -2.08
C LEU A 728 -17.69 -26.08 -1.93
N ASN A 729 -18.53 -25.95 -2.98
CA ASN A 729 -19.62 -24.98 -3.01
C ASN A 729 -19.15 -23.55 -2.72
N LYS A 730 -18.04 -23.13 -3.37
CA LYS A 730 -17.38 -21.82 -3.23
C LYS A 730 -16.78 -21.55 -1.83
N LYS A 731 -16.74 -22.55 -0.93
CA LYS A 731 -16.05 -22.42 0.37
C LYS A 731 -14.54 -22.65 0.26
N GLY A 732 -14.10 -23.42 -0.73
CA GLY A 732 -12.67 -23.68 -1.02
C GLY A 732 -12.23 -22.93 -2.27
N ILE A 733 -11.00 -22.45 -2.29
CA ILE A 733 -10.34 -21.87 -3.47
C ILE A 733 -8.99 -22.53 -3.62
N LEU A 734 -8.73 -23.04 -4.82
CA LEU A 734 -7.40 -23.49 -5.26
C LEU A 734 -6.84 -22.42 -6.19
N SER A 735 -5.57 -22.10 -6.04
CA SER A 735 -4.84 -21.21 -6.93
C SER A 735 -3.52 -21.80 -7.38
N LEU A 736 -3.16 -21.52 -8.61
CA LEU A 736 -1.85 -21.79 -9.19
C LEU A 736 -1.39 -20.51 -9.88
N SER A 737 -0.19 -20.02 -9.59
CA SER A 737 0.46 -18.97 -10.38
C SER A 737 1.87 -19.36 -10.78
N VAL A 738 2.31 -18.80 -11.90
CA VAL A 738 3.67 -18.93 -12.45
C VAL A 738 4.15 -17.51 -12.73
N GLU A 739 5.25 -17.14 -12.12
CA GLU A 739 5.92 -15.84 -12.31
C GLU A 739 7.16 -16.03 -13.21
N ASP A 740 7.53 -14.97 -13.91
CA ASP A 740 8.65 -14.93 -14.86
C ASP A 740 8.70 -16.12 -15.83
N ILE A 741 7.59 -16.30 -16.57
CA ILE A 741 7.39 -17.41 -17.50
C ILE A 741 8.51 -17.48 -18.55
N PHE A 742 9.01 -16.31 -18.99
CA PHE A 742 9.97 -16.18 -20.08
C PHE A 742 11.42 -16.06 -19.59
N ASN A 743 11.66 -15.97 -18.26
CA ASN A 743 12.99 -15.76 -17.66
C ASN A 743 13.66 -14.50 -18.25
N PHE A 744 12.97 -13.36 -18.16
CA PHE A 744 13.42 -12.09 -18.73
C PHE A 744 13.20 -10.92 -17.76
N GLN A 745 13.06 -11.24 -16.47
CA GLN A 745 12.85 -10.24 -15.42
C GLN A 745 14.16 -9.79 -14.76
N ASP A 746 15.28 -10.47 -15.01
CA ASP A 746 16.57 -10.16 -14.45
C ASP A 746 16.99 -8.72 -14.76
N SER A 747 17.79 -8.13 -13.88
CA SER A 747 18.18 -6.72 -13.98
C SER A 747 19.63 -6.60 -14.40
N GLU A 748 19.88 -5.90 -15.52
CA GLU A 748 21.22 -5.51 -15.94
C GLU A 748 21.33 -3.99 -15.91
N SER A 749 22.38 -3.47 -15.25
CA SER A 749 22.64 -2.05 -15.15
C SER A 749 24.11 -1.72 -15.41
N SER A 750 24.38 -0.52 -15.92
CA SER A 750 25.73 -0.02 -16.16
C SER A 750 25.86 1.45 -15.79
N LEU A 751 27.04 1.79 -15.30
CA LEU A 751 27.43 3.12 -14.92
C LEU A 751 28.74 3.45 -15.62
N GLY A 752 28.82 4.62 -16.32
CA GLY A 752 29.99 5.01 -17.05
C GLY A 752 30.05 6.53 -17.26
N TYR A 753 30.59 7.26 -16.29
CA TYR A 753 30.81 8.72 -16.38
C TYR A 753 31.99 9.12 -15.50
N LEU A 754 32.67 10.21 -15.86
CA LEU A 754 33.85 10.72 -15.17
C LEU A 754 34.90 9.59 -14.99
N ASN A 755 35.29 9.33 -13.74
CA ASN A 755 36.23 8.26 -13.36
C ASN A 755 35.50 7.01 -12.78
N GLN A 756 34.21 6.80 -13.13
CA GLN A 756 33.36 5.69 -12.69
C GLN A 756 33.08 4.75 -13.86
N SER A 757 33.28 3.45 -13.69
CA SER A 757 33.00 2.46 -14.72
C SER A 757 32.65 1.12 -14.07
N SER A 758 31.36 0.75 -14.11
CA SER A 758 30.88 -0.52 -13.58
C SER A 758 29.67 -1.05 -14.33
N SER A 759 29.48 -2.37 -14.27
CA SER A 759 28.25 -3.05 -14.69
C SER A 759 27.85 -4.10 -13.68
N ARG A 760 26.54 -4.34 -13.58
CA ARG A 760 25.93 -5.30 -12.65
C ARG A 760 24.82 -6.05 -13.33
N PHE A 761 24.81 -7.36 -13.19
CA PHE A 761 23.71 -8.25 -13.54
C PHE A 761 23.16 -8.89 -12.28
N ILE A 762 21.83 -8.98 -12.15
CA ILE A 762 21.15 -9.53 -10.98
C ILE A 762 20.06 -10.51 -11.41
N ASP A 763 20.20 -11.77 -10.97
CA ASP A 763 19.14 -12.80 -10.98
C ASP A 763 18.55 -12.92 -9.56
N SER A 764 17.26 -12.60 -9.39
CA SER A 764 16.59 -12.39 -8.10
C SER A 764 15.60 -13.49 -7.70
N ASP A 765 15.77 -14.76 -8.08
CA ASP A 765 14.81 -15.86 -7.77
C ASP A 765 13.34 -15.49 -8.12
N ASN A 766 13.18 -14.80 -9.25
CA ASN A 766 11.90 -14.27 -9.73
C ASN A 766 11.03 -15.34 -10.38
N ARG A 767 11.64 -16.43 -10.85
CA ARG A 767 10.99 -17.51 -11.55
C ARG A 767 10.49 -18.57 -10.58
N PHE A 768 9.21 -18.57 -10.28
CA PHE A 768 8.63 -19.52 -9.33
C PHE A 768 7.21 -19.97 -9.70
N ILE A 769 6.82 -21.09 -9.10
CA ILE A 769 5.45 -21.62 -9.12
C ILE A 769 4.88 -21.51 -7.73
N LYS A 770 3.64 -21.00 -7.61
CA LYS A 770 2.93 -20.85 -6.34
C LYS A 770 1.63 -21.64 -6.38
N LEU A 771 1.41 -22.47 -5.37
CA LEU A 771 0.18 -23.23 -5.12
C LEU A 771 -0.49 -22.68 -3.87
N GLY A 772 -1.77 -22.33 -3.95
CA GLY A 772 -2.54 -21.81 -2.83
C GLY A 772 -3.81 -22.61 -2.58
N PHE A 773 -4.18 -22.73 -1.32
CA PHE A 773 -5.49 -23.23 -0.89
C PHE A 773 -6.05 -22.34 0.20
N ARG A 774 -7.33 -21.96 0.06
CA ARG A 774 -8.09 -21.19 1.05
C ARG A 774 -9.41 -21.89 1.35
N TYR A 775 -9.78 -21.96 2.61
CA TYR A 775 -11.07 -22.48 3.05
C TYR A 775 -11.83 -21.43 3.88
N LYS A 776 -13.04 -21.09 3.46
CA LYS A 776 -13.96 -20.13 4.09
C LYS A 776 -14.95 -20.87 4.98
N PHE A 777 -15.20 -20.36 6.19
CA PHE A 777 -16.17 -20.93 7.13
C PHE A 777 -16.99 -19.85 7.83
N GLY A 778 -18.08 -20.26 8.50
CA GLY A 778 -19.05 -19.35 9.13
C GLY A 778 -20.00 -18.70 8.13
N ASN A 779 -20.55 -17.55 8.46
CA ASN A 779 -21.44 -16.82 7.58
C ASN A 779 -20.67 -16.09 6.48
N THR A 780 -20.51 -16.70 5.32
CA THR A 780 -19.74 -16.15 4.19
C THR A 780 -20.40 -14.95 3.49
N LYS A 781 -21.59 -14.53 3.92
CA LYS A 781 -22.27 -13.32 3.43
C LYS A 781 -21.85 -12.05 4.19
N LEU A 782 -21.05 -12.17 5.27
CA LEU A 782 -20.52 -11.02 5.99
C LEU A 782 -19.32 -10.41 5.24
N ASN A 783 -19.32 -9.09 5.11
CA ASN A 783 -18.15 -8.33 4.66
C ASN A 783 -17.53 -7.59 5.85
N THR A 784 -16.28 -7.25 5.82
CA THR A 784 -15.58 -6.59 6.92
C THR A 784 -15.02 -5.24 6.51
N ASN A 785 -14.84 -4.37 7.49
CA ASN A 785 -14.09 -3.14 7.33
C ASN A 785 -12.68 -3.37 7.89
N GLU A 786 -11.69 -3.55 7.03
CA GLU A 786 -10.29 -3.48 7.42
C GLU A 786 -9.85 -2.02 7.44
N ARG A 787 -8.99 -1.67 8.38
CA ARG A 787 -8.47 -0.31 8.55
C ARG A 787 -6.96 -0.35 8.61
N ALA A 788 -6.35 0.68 8.07
CA ALA A 788 -4.91 0.86 8.08
C ALA A 788 -4.50 1.90 9.14
N THR A 789 -3.23 1.90 9.46
CA THR A 789 -2.57 2.90 10.30
C THR A 789 -2.40 4.23 9.55
N THR A 790 -2.15 5.33 10.22
CA THR A 790 -2.21 6.67 9.62
C THR A 790 -0.92 7.50 9.71
N ALA A 791 0.18 6.94 10.22
CA ALA A 791 1.42 7.69 10.36
C ALA A 791 2.36 7.51 9.16
N GLU A 792 2.60 8.55 8.37
CA GLU A 792 3.54 8.61 7.24
C GLU A 792 4.97 8.25 7.64
N GLU A 793 5.35 8.65 8.84
CA GLU A 793 6.72 8.55 9.33
C GLU A 793 7.18 7.10 9.49
N ARG A 794 6.22 6.16 9.62
CA ARG A 794 6.52 4.73 9.71
C ARG A 794 7.07 4.16 8.39
N ASP A 795 6.62 4.66 7.22
CA ASP A 795 7.10 4.19 5.91
C ASP A 795 8.55 4.56 5.62
N ARG A 796 9.10 5.49 6.40
CA ARG A 796 10.50 5.91 6.33
C ARG A 796 11.44 5.00 7.12
N LEU A 797 10.90 3.99 7.82
CA LEU A 797 11.69 2.93 8.42
C LEU A 797 12.19 2.00 7.31
N LYS A 798 13.47 1.90 7.17
CA LYS A 798 14.17 1.05 6.22
C LYS A 798 15.10 0.12 6.99
N ASP A 799 15.14 -1.12 6.59
CA ASP A 799 16.10 -2.05 7.17
C ASP A 799 17.51 -1.57 6.88
N LEU A 800 18.41 -1.72 7.83
CA LEU A 800 19.82 -1.54 7.62
C LEU A 800 20.28 -2.68 6.68
N GLN A 801 20.66 -2.35 5.45
CA GLN A 801 21.04 -3.34 4.42
C GLN A 801 22.50 -3.73 4.56
#